data_6cf5260f7b5c6ed4c48a8aebf9732af2
#
_entry.id   6cf5260f7b5c6ed4c48a8aebf9732af2
#
_cell.length_a   1.000
_cell.length_b   1.000
_cell.length_c   1.000
_cell.angle_alpha   90.00
_cell.angle_beta   90.00
_cell.angle_gamma   90.00
#
_symmetry.space_group_name_H-M   'P 1'
#
loop_
_entity.id
_entity.type
_entity.pdbx_description
1 polymer ?
#
loop_
_entity_poly.entity_id
_entity_poly.type
_entity_poly.pdbx_seq_one_letter_code
_entity_poly.pdbx_strand_id
1 'polypeptide(L)'
;MNLTQKIIGSHLVSGTMTPGSEIGLRIDQTLTQDATGTMAWLQFEALGIPRVKTDISLSYVDHNTLQMNFRNPDDHRFLRTVAAKFGGVYSGPGTGICHQLHLENFAKPGATLVGSDSHTPTAGGICSLAMGAGGLSVALAMAGEPYYIPMPKVVRVFLTGALTGWASAKDVILELLRRRTVKGGVGRVFEYAGPGVATLSVPERATIANMGAELGATGTLFPSDGVTRAFLKAMGREADWRELGPDADAAYDEEEAIDLSALVPLAAQPHMPDRVVPVAELDGLPVEQVCIGSCTNSSYADLKLVAQILDGHRINPGTDAMISPGSKQVLTMLAQEGLLEPLIGSGARLLECSCGPCIGSGGAPVTSGVSARTFNRNFEGRSGTKDAKVYLVSPLTAAQAALNGKFTDPATWGTPPAKPELPADPPSIRHLFVFPPENGDGVEVLRGPNIVALEKFPRLDASGDVLEANVVIRLGDNITTDHIMPAGAEILALRSNIPAISEHVFVRVDPDFVKRARAVSEAGGNGVIVAGENYGQGSSREHAALAPRHLGIRAVIALSMARIHRANLVNFGILPLVFVNREDYAKVAQGADIRIPLTEITPGGVTNIEIAGVGVLPVRNDLSATELDIIRSGGLLNAVKEKM
;
A
#
# COMPACT_ATOMS: atom_id res chain seq x y z
N MET A 1 -0.97 16.04 -25.38
CA MET A 1 -1.05 14.93 -24.39
C MET A 1 -0.94 15.51 -22.98
N ASN A 2 -1.71 14.96 -22.03
CA ASN A 2 -1.50 15.28 -20.63
C ASN A 2 -0.24 14.57 -20.08
N LEU A 3 0.20 14.94 -18.89
CA LEU A 3 1.43 14.43 -18.28
C LEU A 3 1.36 12.91 -18.02
N THR A 4 0.22 12.43 -17.55
CA THR A 4 -0.04 11.01 -17.30
C THR A 4 0.11 10.19 -18.59
N GLN A 5 -0.48 10.65 -19.70
CA GLN A 5 -0.36 9.99 -21.00
C GLN A 5 1.08 9.99 -21.53
N LYS A 6 1.86 11.04 -21.28
CA LYS A 6 3.28 11.11 -21.66
C LYS A 6 4.09 10.04 -20.93
N ILE A 7 3.89 9.92 -19.61
CA ILE A 7 4.62 8.93 -18.81
C ILE A 7 4.17 7.50 -19.17
N ILE A 8 2.87 7.25 -19.23
CA ILE A 8 2.33 5.93 -19.64
C ILE A 8 2.83 5.58 -21.05
N GLY A 9 2.73 6.49 -22.02
CA GLY A 9 3.15 6.22 -23.40
C GLY A 9 4.63 5.85 -23.53
N SER A 10 5.51 6.43 -22.71
CA SER A 10 6.94 6.09 -22.71
C SER A 10 7.28 4.75 -22.04
N HIS A 11 6.33 4.17 -21.30
CA HIS A 11 6.49 2.90 -20.58
C HIS A 11 5.53 1.80 -21.05
N LEU A 12 4.69 2.09 -22.06
CA LEU A 12 3.70 1.16 -22.57
C LEU A 12 4.37 -0.02 -23.29
N VAL A 13 4.15 -1.22 -22.80
CA VAL A 13 4.64 -2.47 -23.38
C VAL A 13 3.55 -3.17 -24.18
N SER A 14 2.29 -3.06 -23.72
CA SER A 14 1.13 -3.69 -24.36
C SER A 14 -0.15 -2.92 -24.06
N GLY A 15 -1.16 -3.12 -24.89
CA GLY A 15 -2.47 -2.47 -24.78
C GLY A 15 -2.54 -1.12 -25.49
N THR A 16 -3.64 -0.39 -25.28
CA THR A 16 -3.90 0.93 -25.86
C THR A 16 -4.28 1.92 -24.76
N MET A 17 -3.89 3.19 -24.91
CA MET A 17 -4.22 4.26 -23.95
C MET A 17 -5.68 4.72 -24.03
N THR A 18 -6.61 3.76 -24.06
CA THR A 18 -8.05 4.03 -24.01
C THR A 18 -8.54 3.76 -22.58
N PRO A 19 -9.17 4.73 -21.90
CA PRO A 19 -9.63 4.55 -20.52
C PRO A 19 -10.42 3.26 -20.31
N GLY A 20 -10.03 2.46 -19.32
CA GLY A 20 -10.63 1.17 -18.99
C GLY A 20 -10.05 -0.04 -19.72
N SER A 21 -9.30 0.14 -20.82
CA SER A 21 -8.58 -0.95 -21.49
C SER A 21 -7.38 -1.40 -20.65
N GLU A 22 -7.08 -2.68 -20.64
CA GLU A 22 -5.88 -3.19 -19.97
C GLU A 22 -4.61 -2.71 -20.69
N ILE A 23 -3.67 -2.20 -19.93
CA ILE A 23 -2.33 -1.79 -20.39
C ILE A 23 -1.25 -2.45 -19.55
N GLY A 24 -0.16 -2.85 -20.18
CA GLY A 24 1.06 -3.34 -19.53
C GLY A 24 2.14 -2.26 -19.53
N LEU A 25 2.66 -1.93 -18.35
CA LEU A 25 3.67 -0.89 -18.16
C LEU A 25 5.01 -1.48 -17.73
N ARG A 26 6.10 -1.05 -18.37
CA ARG A 26 7.44 -1.25 -17.85
C ARG A 26 7.60 -0.43 -16.57
N ILE A 27 8.20 -1.05 -15.56
CA ILE A 27 8.45 -0.43 -14.25
C ILE A 27 9.94 -0.17 -14.09
N ASP A 28 10.29 1.10 -13.83
CA ASP A 28 11.69 1.51 -13.64
C ASP A 28 12.15 1.26 -12.20
N GLN A 29 11.29 1.47 -11.22
CA GLN A 29 11.64 1.41 -9.80
C GLN A 29 10.65 0.57 -9.02
N THR A 30 11.13 -0.16 -8.00
CA THR A 30 10.28 -0.84 -7.04
C THR A 30 10.64 -0.47 -5.61
N LEU A 31 9.62 -0.49 -4.75
CA LEU A 31 9.72 -0.20 -3.33
C LEU A 31 9.06 -1.31 -2.52
N THR A 32 9.78 -1.85 -1.54
CA THR A 32 9.23 -2.73 -0.51
C THR A 32 9.56 -2.17 0.88
N GLN A 33 8.73 -2.50 1.88
CA GLN A 33 8.97 -2.15 3.27
C GLN A 33 8.78 -3.39 4.16
N ASP A 34 9.27 -3.36 5.39
CA ASP A 34 9.43 -4.56 6.23
C ASP A 34 8.10 -5.24 6.66
N ALA A 35 6.95 -4.58 6.56
CA ALA A 35 5.67 -5.23 6.84
C ALA A 35 5.16 -6.13 5.68
N THR A 36 5.56 -5.86 4.44
CA THR A 36 5.09 -6.56 3.23
C THR A 36 6.24 -7.13 2.38
N GLY A 37 7.43 -6.59 2.52
CA GLY A 37 8.58 -6.88 1.68
C GLY A 37 9.14 -8.28 1.87
N THR A 38 9.08 -8.87 3.06
CA THR A 38 9.55 -10.24 3.28
C THR A 38 8.84 -11.21 2.33
N MET A 39 7.52 -11.11 2.18
CA MET A 39 6.76 -11.94 1.25
C MET A 39 7.09 -11.60 -0.21
N ALA A 40 7.21 -10.33 -0.57
CA ALA A 40 7.56 -9.93 -1.93
C ALA A 40 8.93 -10.48 -2.36
N TRP A 41 9.93 -10.45 -1.49
CA TRP A 41 11.24 -11.04 -1.76
C TRP A 41 11.23 -12.57 -1.78
N LEU A 42 10.41 -13.24 -0.96
CA LEU A 42 10.20 -14.69 -1.06
C LEU A 42 9.56 -15.08 -2.39
N GLN A 43 8.62 -14.28 -2.89
CA GLN A 43 8.01 -14.47 -4.21
C GLN A 43 9.02 -14.24 -5.33
N PHE A 44 9.85 -13.19 -5.24
CA PHE A 44 10.93 -12.96 -6.19
C PHE A 44 11.96 -14.11 -6.21
N GLU A 45 12.37 -14.60 -5.05
CA GLU A 45 13.28 -15.75 -4.92
C GLU A 45 12.69 -17.01 -5.58
N ALA A 46 11.38 -17.24 -5.43
CA ALA A 46 10.70 -18.39 -6.04
C ALA A 46 10.70 -18.36 -7.57
N LEU A 47 10.84 -17.18 -8.20
CA LEU A 47 11.03 -17.06 -9.65
C LEU A 47 12.37 -17.65 -10.10
N GLY A 48 13.39 -17.69 -9.22
CA GLY A 48 14.72 -18.23 -9.52
C GLY A 48 15.54 -17.34 -10.44
N ILE A 49 15.25 -16.04 -10.49
CA ILE A 49 15.97 -15.05 -11.27
C ILE A 49 17.19 -14.60 -10.48
N PRO A 50 18.38 -14.48 -11.09
CA PRO A 50 19.61 -14.18 -10.36
C PRO A 50 19.64 -12.74 -9.83
N ARG A 51 18.94 -11.79 -10.47
CA ARG A 51 19.00 -10.36 -10.12
C ARG A 51 17.74 -9.62 -10.58
N VAL A 52 17.37 -8.56 -9.85
CA VAL A 52 16.30 -7.63 -10.25
C VAL A 52 16.63 -6.98 -11.60
N LYS A 53 15.60 -6.72 -12.41
CA LYS A 53 15.72 -6.16 -13.76
C LYS A 53 15.24 -4.71 -13.88
N THR A 54 14.74 -4.14 -12.79
CA THR A 54 14.40 -2.71 -12.71
C THR A 54 15.65 -1.86 -12.62
N ASP A 55 15.57 -0.56 -12.91
CA ASP A 55 16.68 0.38 -12.74
C ASP A 55 17.15 0.40 -11.29
N ILE A 56 16.20 0.32 -10.34
CA ILE A 56 16.48 0.20 -8.91
C ILE A 56 15.31 -0.46 -8.18
N SER A 57 15.61 -1.40 -7.29
CA SER A 57 14.67 -2.00 -6.34
C SER A 57 15.15 -1.72 -4.93
N LEU A 58 14.25 -1.19 -4.08
CA LEU A 58 14.60 -0.80 -2.72
C LEU A 58 13.79 -1.60 -1.69
N SER A 59 14.48 -1.97 -0.61
CA SER A 59 13.90 -2.62 0.56
C SER A 59 14.14 -1.76 1.80
N TYR A 60 13.09 -1.21 2.36
CA TYR A 60 13.14 -0.31 3.51
C TYR A 60 12.71 -1.03 4.79
N VAL A 61 13.20 -0.53 5.93
CA VAL A 61 12.70 -0.90 7.25
C VAL A 61 12.20 0.36 7.95
N ASP A 62 10.88 0.50 8.02
CA ASP A 62 10.23 1.68 8.58
C ASP A 62 8.92 1.40 9.34
N HIS A 63 8.32 0.23 9.18
CA HIS A 63 7.07 -0.13 9.86
C HIS A 63 7.28 -0.77 11.23
N ASN A 64 8.25 -1.68 11.35
CA ASN A 64 8.57 -2.38 12.59
C ASN A 64 9.96 -1.97 13.14
N THR A 65 10.30 -0.69 13.03
CA THR A 65 11.51 -0.12 13.63
C THR A 65 11.47 -0.31 15.16
N LEU A 66 10.30 -0.06 15.78
CA LEU A 66 10.02 -0.50 17.14
C LEU A 66 9.78 -2.02 17.13
N GLN A 67 10.79 -2.77 17.55
CA GLN A 67 10.81 -4.22 17.52
C GLN A 67 10.04 -4.81 18.72
N MET A 68 8.89 -5.40 18.46
CA MET A 68 8.06 -5.99 19.51
C MET A 68 8.54 -7.38 19.96
N ASN A 69 9.27 -8.10 19.11
CA ASN A 69 9.86 -9.41 19.38
C ASN A 69 10.94 -9.75 18.35
N PHE A 70 11.58 -10.94 18.50
CA PHE A 70 12.69 -11.39 17.64
C PHE A 70 12.34 -11.56 16.15
N ARG A 71 11.07 -11.67 15.78
CA ARG A 71 10.65 -11.82 14.38
C ARG A 71 10.94 -10.57 13.57
N ASN A 72 10.81 -9.38 14.18
CA ASN A 72 11.11 -8.13 13.49
C ASN A 72 12.61 -8.03 13.07
N PRO A 73 13.60 -8.20 13.97
CA PRO A 73 15.00 -8.20 13.55
C PRO A 73 15.36 -9.37 12.63
N ASP A 74 14.67 -10.51 12.69
CA ASP A 74 14.85 -11.59 11.72
C ASP A 74 14.36 -11.18 10.32
N ASP A 75 13.19 -10.51 10.20
CA ASP A 75 12.74 -9.91 8.94
C ASP A 75 13.76 -8.89 8.41
N HIS A 76 14.28 -8.00 9.26
CA HIS A 76 15.27 -7.00 8.86
C HIS A 76 16.57 -7.64 8.35
N ARG A 77 17.06 -8.69 9.01
CA ARG A 77 18.22 -9.45 8.59
C ARG A 77 18.00 -10.15 7.25
N PHE A 78 16.84 -10.78 7.07
CA PHE A 78 16.45 -11.41 5.81
C PHE A 78 16.41 -10.36 4.69
N LEU A 79 15.69 -9.24 4.87
CA LEU A 79 15.56 -8.18 3.87
C LEU A 79 16.92 -7.61 3.45
N ARG A 80 17.83 -7.43 4.40
CA ARG A 80 19.20 -6.98 4.10
C ARG A 80 19.96 -7.97 3.23
N THR A 81 19.90 -9.26 3.56
CA THR A 81 20.68 -10.27 2.87
C THR A 81 20.06 -10.67 1.54
N VAL A 82 18.72 -10.72 1.43
CA VAL A 82 18.02 -11.02 0.18
C VAL A 82 18.18 -9.87 -0.83
N ALA A 83 18.09 -8.61 -0.39
CA ALA A 83 18.35 -7.46 -1.24
C ALA A 83 19.79 -7.48 -1.77
N ALA A 84 20.79 -7.73 -0.92
CA ALA A 84 22.18 -7.86 -1.35
C ALA A 84 22.37 -9.00 -2.35
N LYS A 85 21.74 -10.16 -2.13
CA LYS A 85 21.79 -11.32 -3.01
C LYS A 85 21.27 -11.00 -4.41
N PHE A 86 20.11 -10.37 -4.49
CA PHE A 86 19.40 -10.18 -5.74
C PHE A 86 19.53 -8.78 -6.36
N GLY A 87 20.40 -7.93 -5.83
CA GLY A 87 20.71 -6.62 -6.43
C GLY A 87 19.79 -5.48 -6.02
N GLY A 88 19.09 -5.61 -4.90
CA GLY A 88 18.30 -4.53 -4.30
C GLY A 88 19.14 -3.68 -3.33
N VAL A 89 18.74 -2.43 -3.17
CA VAL A 89 19.30 -1.52 -2.16
C VAL A 89 18.53 -1.70 -0.86
N TYR A 90 19.22 -1.77 0.27
CA TYR A 90 18.61 -1.91 1.58
C TYR A 90 18.75 -0.64 2.42
N SER A 91 17.68 -0.24 3.09
CA SER A 91 17.63 0.83 4.09
C SER A 91 17.26 0.25 5.45
N GLY A 92 18.19 0.32 6.41
CA GLY A 92 18.01 -0.25 7.74
C GLY A 92 17.05 0.52 8.66
N PRO A 93 16.68 -0.07 9.82
CA PRO A 93 15.76 0.56 10.76
C PRO A 93 16.28 1.91 11.25
N GLY A 94 15.36 2.86 11.40
CA GLY A 94 15.64 4.22 11.87
C GLY A 94 16.31 5.14 10.85
N THR A 95 16.58 4.69 9.60
CA THR A 95 17.08 5.57 8.53
C THR A 95 16.01 6.56 8.11
N GLY A 96 14.77 6.12 8.00
CA GLY A 96 13.63 6.97 7.68
C GLY A 96 12.45 6.19 7.12
N ILE A 97 11.36 6.90 6.91
CA ILE A 97 10.13 6.41 6.31
C ILE A 97 10.36 6.20 4.81
N CYS A 98 9.98 5.05 4.27
CA CYS A 98 10.27 4.63 2.89
C CYS A 98 9.90 5.70 1.85
N HIS A 99 8.73 6.34 1.96
CA HIS A 99 8.27 7.34 0.99
C HIS A 99 9.06 8.64 1.06
N GLN A 100 9.44 9.08 2.26
CA GLN A 100 10.29 10.25 2.45
C GLN A 100 11.70 10.00 1.92
N LEU A 101 12.30 8.84 2.28
CA LEU A 101 13.61 8.44 1.81
C LEU A 101 13.64 8.28 0.29
N HIS A 102 12.58 7.70 -0.29
CA HIS A 102 12.49 7.49 -1.72
C HIS A 102 12.40 8.82 -2.48
N LEU A 103 11.57 9.75 -1.99
CA LEU A 103 11.45 11.09 -2.53
C LEU A 103 12.79 11.85 -2.50
N GLU A 104 13.48 11.82 -1.36
CA GLU A 104 14.75 12.54 -1.15
C GLU A 104 15.90 11.96 -1.98
N ASN A 105 15.97 10.61 -2.13
CA ASN A 105 17.18 9.95 -2.61
C ASN A 105 17.06 9.21 -3.95
N PHE A 106 15.86 8.81 -4.41
CA PHE A 106 15.73 7.86 -5.53
C PHE A 106 14.66 8.21 -6.57
N ALA A 107 13.53 8.79 -6.17
CA ALA A 107 12.45 9.11 -7.11
C ALA A 107 12.92 10.07 -8.21
N LYS A 108 12.47 9.82 -9.46
CA LYS A 108 12.89 10.61 -10.63
C LYS A 108 11.68 11.11 -11.41
N PRO A 109 11.72 12.33 -11.94
CA PRO A 109 10.68 12.83 -12.82
C PRO A 109 10.46 11.91 -14.03
N GLY A 110 9.20 11.56 -14.27
CA GLY A 110 8.76 10.73 -15.38
C GLY A 110 9.12 9.26 -15.30
N ALA A 111 9.66 8.77 -14.18
CA ALA A 111 9.83 7.34 -13.92
C ALA A 111 8.53 6.68 -13.48
N THR A 112 8.42 5.37 -13.66
CA THR A 112 7.38 4.52 -13.10
C THR A 112 7.89 3.84 -11.83
N LEU A 113 7.06 3.82 -10.79
CA LEU A 113 7.36 3.19 -9.50
C LEU A 113 6.19 2.31 -9.05
N VAL A 114 6.46 1.08 -8.68
CA VAL A 114 5.48 0.20 -8.02
C VAL A 114 5.99 -0.20 -6.65
N GLY A 115 5.16 -0.02 -5.62
CA GLY A 115 5.53 -0.32 -4.24
C GLY A 115 4.54 -1.21 -3.52
N SER A 116 5.05 -2.08 -2.62
CA SER A 116 4.21 -2.91 -1.75
C SER A 116 3.60 -2.13 -0.58
N ASP A 117 3.54 -0.82 -0.71
CA ASP A 117 2.88 0.10 0.21
C ASP A 117 1.85 0.97 -0.52
N SER A 118 0.70 1.20 0.12
CA SER A 118 -0.42 1.95 -0.47
C SER A 118 -0.11 3.44 -0.69
N HIS A 119 0.88 4.02 0.01
CA HIS A 119 1.28 5.42 -0.13
C HIS A 119 2.47 5.64 -1.08
N THR A 120 2.83 4.63 -1.87
CA THR A 120 3.79 4.77 -2.98
C THR A 120 3.50 5.98 -3.89
N PRO A 121 2.22 6.39 -4.14
CA PRO A 121 1.89 7.61 -4.89
C PRO A 121 2.54 8.90 -4.40
N THR A 122 3.10 8.94 -3.17
CA THR A 122 3.89 10.09 -2.64
C THR A 122 4.94 10.60 -3.63
N ALA A 123 5.60 9.70 -4.38
CA ALA A 123 6.59 10.08 -5.38
C ALA A 123 6.02 10.85 -6.57
N GLY A 124 4.69 10.93 -6.71
CA GLY A 124 4.02 11.80 -7.68
C GLY A 124 4.25 13.29 -7.42
N GLY A 125 4.63 13.67 -6.19
CA GLY A 125 5.05 15.03 -5.86
C GLY A 125 6.30 15.51 -6.60
N ILE A 126 7.10 14.59 -7.14
CA ILE A 126 8.29 14.84 -7.97
C ILE A 126 8.09 14.41 -9.42
N CYS A 127 6.85 14.20 -9.86
CA CYS A 127 6.52 13.77 -11.23
C CYS A 127 6.87 12.30 -11.55
N SER A 128 6.84 11.40 -10.58
CA SER A 128 6.95 9.95 -10.81
C SER A 128 5.56 9.31 -10.85
N LEU A 129 5.25 8.51 -11.86
CA LEU A 129 4.00 7.73 -11.89
C LEU A 129 4.15 6.55 -10.93
N ALA A 130 3.73 6.77 -9.71
CA ALA A 130 3.92 5.86 -8.60
C ALA A 130 2.60 5.24 -8.15
N MET A 131 2.60 3.92 -7.95
CA MET A 131 1.41 3.12 -7.66
C MET A 131 1.67 2.12 -6.54
N GLY A 132 0.72 2.01 -5.61
CA GLY A 132 0.70 0.93 -4.61
C GLY A 132 0.19 -0.38 -5.21
N ALA A 133 0.84 -1.50 -4.90
CA ALA A 133 0.50 -2.82 -5.41
C ALA A 133 0.66 -3.92 -4.35
N GLY A 134 0.15 -5.12 -4.63
CA GLY A 134 0.43 -6.30 -3.82
C GLY A 134 1.88 -6.79 -3.96
N GLY A 135 2.39 -7.53 -2.98
CA GLY A 135 3.76 -8.03 -2.96
C GLY A 135 4.12 -8.85 -4.20
N LEU A 136 3.21 -9.70 -4.68
CA LEU A 136 3.40 -10.49 -5.90
C LEU A 136 3.61 -9.60 -7.14
N SER A 137 2.81 -8.57 -7.31
CA SER A 137 2.97 -7.63 -8.44
C SER A 137 4.30 -6.89 -8.39
N VAL A 138 4.76 -6.53 -7.19
CA VAL A 138 6.08 -5.91 -7.00
C VAL A 138 7.20 -6.90 -7.36
N ALA A 139 7.10 -8.16 -6.91
CA ALA A 139 8.08 -9.20 -7.23
C ALA A 139 8.17 -9.45 -8.75
N LEU A 140 7.05 -9.44 -9.46
CA LEU A 140 7.02 -9.57 -10.91
C LEU A 140 7.62 -8.34 -11.62
N ALA A 141 7.33 -7.13 -11.15
CA ALA A 141 7.97 -5.92 -11.65
C ALA A 141 9.48 -5.94 -11.44
N MET A 142 9.96 -6.41 -10.27
CA MET A 142 11.40 -6.64 -10.01
C MET A 142 12.01 -7.63 -11.01
N ALA A 143 11.23 -8.60 -11.47
CA ALA A 143 11.63 -9.58 -12.47
C ALA A 143 11.62 -9.03 -13.91
N GLY A 144 11.16 -7.80 -14.11
CA GLY A 144 11.06 -7.16 -15.43
C GLY A 144 9.77 -7.47 -16.17
N GLU A 145 8.78 -8.11 -15.51
CA GLU A 145 7.46 -8.32 -16.10
C GLU A 145 6.68 -7.01 -16.12
N PRO A 146 5.87 -6.78 -17.17
CA PRO A 146 4.99 -5.62 -17.24
C PRO A 146 3.99 -5.61 -16.07
N TYR A 147 3.75 -4.42 -15.52
CA TYR A 147 2.69 -4.22 -14.54
C TYR A 147 1.38 -3.89 -15.25
N TYR A 148 0.38 -4.75 -15.10
CA TYR A 148 -0.90 -4.64 -15.78
C TYR A 148 -1.92 -3.88 -14.95
N ILE A 149 -2.51 -2.84 -15.54
CA ILE A 149 -3.60 -2.04 -14.96
C ILE A 149 -4.64 -1.68 -16.03
N PRO A 150 -5.89 -1.41 -15.66
CA PRO A 150 -6.80 -0.69 -16.56
C PRO A 150 -6.25 0.72 -16.80
N MET A 151 -6.22 1.18 -18.05
CA MET A 151 -5.85 2.56 -18.39
C MET A 151 -6.71 3.53 -17.57
N PRO A 152 -6.12 4.34 -16.69
CA PRO A 152 -6.88 5.23 -15.83
C PRO A 152 -7.44 6.41 -16.62
N LYS A 153 -8.58 6.95 -16.17
CA LYS A 153 -9.00 8.30 -16.54
C LYS A 153 -8.08 9.32 -15.89
N VAL A 154 -7.88 10.46 -16.53
CA VAL A 154 -7.06 11.55 -16.00
C VAL A 154 -7.95 12.71 -15.55
N VAL A 155 -7.86 13.03 -14.25
CA VAL A 155 -8.56 14.17 -13.65
C VAL A 155 -7.57 15.33 -13.53
N ARG A 156 -7.85 16.45 -14.20
CA ARG A 156 -7.10 17.68 -13.99
C ARG A 156 -7.56 18.35 -12.70
N VAL A 157 -6.64 18.60 -11.76
CA VAL A 157 -6.87 19.45 -10.60
C VAL A 157 -6.18 20.80 -10.84
N PHE A 158 -6.97 21.81 -11.22
CA PHE A 158 -6.47 23.12 -11.56
C PHE A 158 -6.36 24.01 -10.32
N LEU A 159 -5.14 24.34 -9.92
CA LEU A 159 -4.84 25.16 -8.74
C LEU A 159 -4.61 26.62 -9.13
N THR A 160 -5.29 27.53 -8.44
CA THR A 160 -5.09 28.98 -8.54
C THR A 160 -4.69 29.56 -7.18
N GLY A 161 -4.18 30.79 -7.17
CA GLY A 161 -3.76 31.47 -5.95
C GLY A 161 -2.57 30.79 -5.25
N ALA A 162 -2.43 31.05 -3.97
CA ALA A 162 -1.40 30.48 -3.09
C ALA A 162 -2.01 30.23 -1.70
N LEU A 163 -1.48 29.28 -0.96
CA LEU A 163 -1.88 29.04 0.44
C LEU A 163 -1.60 30.28 1.29
N THR A 164 -2.57 30.66 2.09
CA THR A 164 -2.52 31.85 2.95
C THR A 164 -2.92 31.53 4.38
N GLY A 165 -2.53 32.38 5.32
CA GLY A 165 -2.88 32.20 6.72
C GLY A 165 -2.37 30.86 7.28
N TRP A 166 -3.24 30.13 7.94
CA TRP A 166 -2.95 28.84 8.57
C TRP A 166 -3.30 27.62 7.70
N ALA A 167 -3.70 27.85 6.44
CA ALA A 167 -3.94 26.77 5.49
C ALA A 167 -2.63 26.14 5.01
N SER A 168 -2.64 24.85 4.74
CA SER A 168 -1.48 24.04 4.36
C SER A 168 -1.80 23.11 3.18
N ALA A 169 -0.79 22.44 2.65
CA ALA A 169 -0.98 21.43 1.60
C ALA A 169 -1.90 20.27 2.03
N LYS A 170 -1.96 19.97 3.34
CA LYS A 170 -2.90 18.98 3.88
C LYS A 170 -4.35 19.38 3.62
N ASP A 171 -4.66 20.67 3.72
CA ASP A 171 -6.02 21.16 3.53
C ASP A 171 -6.44 21.08 2.05
N VAL A 172 -5.50 21.14 1.11
CA VAL A 172 -5.78 20.94 -0.33
C VAL A 172 -6.34 19.54 -0.58
N ILE A 173 -5.67 18.52 -0.05
CA ILE A 173 -6.11 17.13 -0.27
C ILE A 173 -7.32 16.77 0.58
N LEU A 174 -7.47 17.33 1.77
CA LEU A 174 -8.68 17.18 2.57
C LEU A 174 -9.90 17.79 1.85
N GLU A 175 -9.75 18.97 1.23
CA GLU A 175 -10.81 19.56 0.42
C GLU A 175 -11.19 18.67 -0.78
N LEU A 176 -10.21 18.08 -1.45
CA LEU A 176 -10.49 17.16 -2.56
C LEU A 176 -11.19 15.88 -2.07
N LEU A 177 -10.79 15.32 -0.91
CA LEU A 177 -11.47 14.20 -0.25
C LEU A 177 -12.91 14.55 0.12
N ARG A 178 -13.16 15.76 0.63
CA ARG A 178 -14.50 16.24 0.94
C ARG A 178 -15.42 16.27 -0.28
N ARG A 179 -14.86 16.65 -1.46
CA ARG A 179 -15.62 16.73 -2.73
C ARG A 179 -15.82 15.36 -3.38
N ARG A 180 -14.78 14.55 -3.42
CA ARG A 180 -14.71 13.31 -4.22
C ARG A 180 -14.97 12.04 -3.42
N THR A 181 -14.86 12.08 -2.10
CA THR A 181 -14.91 10.94 -1.17
C THR A 181 -13.80 9.91 -1.39
N VAL A 182 -13.73 8.89 -0.54
CA VAL A 182 -12.73 7.80 -0.61
C VAL A 182 -12.86 6.87 -1.82
N LYS A 183 -13.91 7.03 -2.64
CA LYS A 183 -14.15 6.21 -3.84
C LYS A 183 -14.01 7.01 -5.15
N GLY A 184 -13.90 8.33 -5.06
CA GLY A 184 -13.90 9.21 -6.22
C GLY A 184 -12.67 9.10 -7.11
N GLY A 185 -11.60 8.47 -6.62
CA GLY A 185 -10.36 8.26 -7.37
C GLY A 185 -10.18 6.89 -8.02
N VAL A 186 -11.12 5.95 -7.80
CA VAL A 186 -10.98 4.59 -8.34
C VAL A 186 -10.90 4.62 -9.88
N GLY A 187 -9.82 4.02 -10.43
CA GLY A 187 -9.54 4.01 -11.86
C GLY A 187 -9.14 5.39 -12.43
N ARG A 188 -8.63 6.28 -11.60
CA ARG A 188 -8.21 7.64 -11.98
C ARG A 188 -6.79 7.95 -11.55
N VAL A 189 -6.13 8.83 -12.31
CA VAL A 189 -4.92 9.55 -11.93
C VAL A 189 -5.28 11.03 -11.77
N PHE A 190 -4.90 11.64 -10.66
CA PHE A 190 -5.07 13.07 -10.43
C PHE A 190 -3.81 13.81 -10.85
N GLU A 191 -3.94 14.67 -11.87
CA GLU A 191 -2.86 15.48 -12.42
C GLU A 191 -3.06 16.93 -12.03
N TYR A 192 -2.15 17.47 -11.26
CA TYR A 192 -2.21 18.84 -10.76
C TYR A 192 -1.62 19.83 -11.77
N ALA A 193 -2.35 20.88 -12.04
CA ALA A 193 -1.99 21.91 -13.03
C ALA A 193 -2.39 23.32 -12.53
N GLY A 194 -2.06 24.33 -13.30
CA GLY A 194 -2.40 25.71 -12.99
C GLY A 194 -1.30 26.49 -12.24
N PRO A 195 -1.45 27.82 -12.14
CA PRO A 195 -0.42 28.70 -11.57
C PRO A 195 -0.15 28.44 -10.08
N GLY A 196 -1.15 27.94 -9.32
CA GLY A 196 -0.99 27.59 -7.92
C GLY A 196 0.02 26.48 -7.67
N VAL A 197 0.28 25.58 -8.64
CA VAL A 197 1.27 24.50 -8.50
C VAL A 197 2.68 25.05 -8.23
N ALA A 198 3.07 26.14 -8.88
CA ALA A 198 4.38 26.76 -8.70
C ALA A 198 4.59 27.36 -7.29
N THR A 199 3.52 27.56 -6.53
CA THR A 199 3.59 28.08 -5.15
C THR A 199 3.81 26.96 -4.10
N LEU A 200 3.66 25.69 -4.51
CA LEU A 200 3.81 24.51 -3.66
C LEU A 200 5.22 23.92 -3.80
N SER A 201 5.93 23.76 -2.68
CA SER A 201 7.20 23.03 -2.62
C SER A 201 7.01 21.53 -2.89
N VAL A 202 8.08 20.82 -3.23
CA VAL A 202 8.01 19.34 -3.45
C VAL A 202 7.47 18.59 -2.23
N PRO A 203 7.86 18.86 -0.97
CA PRO A 203 7.24 18.24 0.19
C PRO A 203 5.72 18.48 0.29
N GLU A 204 5.24 19.68 -0.03
CA GLU A 204 3.80 19.99 -0.05
C GLU A 204 3.07 19.23 -1.15
N ARG A 205 3.67 19.13 -2.36
CA ARG A 205 3.14 18.27 -3.44
C ARG A 205 3.12 16.80 -3.04
N ALA A 206 4.15 16.33 -2.32
CA ALA A 206 4.24 14.97 -1.82
C ALA A 206 3.16 14.67 -0.77
N THR A 207 2.83 15.60 0.13
CA THR A 207 1.71 15.48 1.06
C THR A 207 0.38 15.28 0.33
N ILE A 208 0.12 16.07 -0.71
CA ILE A 208 -1.09 15.96 -1.53
C ILE A 208 -1.11 14.59 -2.26
N ALA A 209 0.01 14.21 -2.87
CA ALA A 209 0.14 12.95 -3.59
C ALA A 209 0.00 11.72 -2.67
N ASN A 210 0.56 11.79 -1.47
CA ASN A 210 0.44 10.75 -0.44
C ASN A 210 -1.03 10.45 -0.12
N MET A 211 -1.81 11.47 0.21
CA MET A 211 -3.22 11.28 0.54
C MET A 211 -4.13 11.12 -0.69
N GLY A 212 -3.61 11.28 -1.89
CA GLY A 212 -4.29 10.85 -3.11
C GLY A 212 -4.65 9.36 -3.09
N ALA A 213 -3.87 8.54 -2.38
CA ALA A 213 -4.20 7.14 -2.14
C ALA A 213 -5.52 6.95 -1.39
N GLU A 214 -5.90 7.88 -0.52
CA GLU A 214 -7.16 7.82 0.25
C GLU A 214 -8.41 8.14 -0.59
N LEU A 215 -8.24 8.77 -1.76
CA LEU A 215 -9.30 8.87 -2.77
C LEU A 215 -9.56 7.53 -3.50
N GLY A 216 -8.71 6.52 -3.30
CA GLY A 216 -8.68 5.29 -4.09
C GLY A 216 -8.04 5.49 -5.47
N ALA A 217 -7.25 6.55 -5.65
CA ALA A 217 -6.62 6.87 -6.92
C ALA A 217 -5.56 5.83 -7.33
N THR A 218 -5.43 5.61 -8.65
CA THR A 218 -4.35 4.82 -9.23
C THR A 218 -3.00 5.49 -9.01
N GLY A 219 -2.95 6.82 -9.09
CA GLY A 219 -1.76 7.63 -8.85
C GLY A 219 -2.11 9.12 -8.78
N THR A 220 -1.12 9.92 -8.42
CA THR A 220 -1.18 11.38 -8.37
C THR A 220 0.08 11.95 -9.01
N LEU A 221 -0.03 13.00 -9.79
CA LEU A 221 1.11 13.60 -10.51
C LEU A 221 1.12 15.12 -10.38
N PHE A 222 2.30 15.64 -10.10
CA PHE A 222 2.66 17.04 -10.26
C PHE A 222 3.65 17.20 -11.42
N PRO A 223 3.70 18.33 -12.12
CA PRO A 223 4.69 18.56 -13.15
C PRO A 223 6.10 18.67 -12.56
N SER A 224 7.10 18.31 -13.35
CA SER A 224 8.51 18.56 -13.05
C SER A 224 8.90 19.91 -13.64
N ASP A 225 8.93 20.90 -12.78
CA ASP A 225 9.19 22.31 -13.07
C ASP A 225 10.45 22.86 -12.36
N GLY A 226 10.59 24.17 -12.31
CA GLY A 226 11.70 24.83 -11.60
C GLY A 226 11.73 24.52 -10.10
N VAL A 227 10.56 24.29 -9.46
CA VAL A 227 10.48 23.91 -8.04
C VAL A 227 11.03 22.48 -7.85
N THR A 228 10.69 21.57 -8.74
CA THR A 228 11.25 20.20 -8.75
C THR A 228 12.76 20.21 -8.97
N ARG A 229 13.25 21.06 -9.90
CA ARG A 229 14.69 21.22 -10.13
C ARG A 229 15.42 21.73 -8.88
N ALA A 230 14.89 22.76 -8.23
CA ALA A 230 15.47 23.31 -7.02
C ALA A 230 15.54 22.28 -5.88
N PHE A 231 14.48 21.48 -5.70
CA PHE A 231 14.48 20.40 -4.73
C PHE A 231 15.55 19.33 -5.04
N LEU A 232 15.60 18.83 -6.27
CA LEU A 232 16.60 17.84 -6.67
C LEU A 232 18.02 18.38 -6.56
N LYS A 233 18.24 19.66 -6.87
CA LYS A 233 19.53 20.31 -6.68
C LYS A 233 19.93 20.35 -5.20
N ALA A 234 19.02 20.74 -4.30
CA ALA A 234 19.26 20.71 -2.86
C ALA A 234 19.60 19.31 -2.36
N MET A 235 18.95 18.27 -2.91
CA MET A 235 19.24 16.86 -2.59
C MET A 235 20.52 16.31 -3.26
N GLY A 236 21.31 17.15 -3.96
CA GLY A 236 22.50 16.73 -4.70
C GLY A 236 22.20 15.88 -5.94
N ARG A 237 20.98 16.00 -6.48
CA ARG A 237 20.43 15.13 -7.53
C ARG A 237 19.93 15.92 -8.76
N GLU A 238 20.49 17.11 -9.01
CA GLU A 238 20.08 17.92 -10.16
C GLU A 238 20.21 17.16 -11.50
N ALA A 239 21.14 16.23 -11.60
CA ALA A 239 21.30 15.38 -12.79
C ALA A 239 20.10 14.45 -13.08
N ASP A 240 19.26 14.16 -12.09
CA ASP A 240 18.04 13.37 -12.27
C ASP A 240 16.87 14.23 -12.80
N TRP A 241 17.01 15.56 -12.78
CA TRP A 241 15.95 16.46 -13.22
C TRP A 241 15.78 16.45 -14.74
N ARG A 242 14.53 16.44 -15.15
CA ARG A 242 14.08 16.80 -16.51
C ARG A 242 12.78 17.60 -16.39
N GLU A 243 12.62 18.59 -17.25
CA GLU A 243 11.37 19.31 -17.36
C GLU A 243 10.30 18.40 -17.96
N LEU A 244 9.14 18.31 -17.32
CA LEU A 244 8.05 17.48 -17.80
C LEU A 244 6.70 18.04 -17.31
N GLY A 245 5.84 18.34 -18.26
CA GLY A 245 4.50 18.87 -18.02
C GLY A 245 3.53 18.47 -19.14
N PRO A 246 2.24 18.79 -19.02
CA PRO A 246 1.27 18.58 -20.07
C PRO A 246 1.55 19.49 -21.27
N ASP A 247 1.06 19.11 -22.46
CA ASP A 247 1.03 19.99 -23.61
C ASP A 247 0.01 21.13 -23.38
N ALA A 248 0.18 22.25 -24.08
CA ALA A 248 -0.70 23.41 -23.90
C ALA A 248 -2.17 23.12 -24.23
N ASP A 249 -2.40 22.19 -25.15
CA ASP A 249 -3.72 21.71 -25.61
C ASP A 249 -4.11 20.36 -25.00
N ALA A 250 -3.53 19.97 -23.88
CA ALA A 250 -3.79 18.69 -23.25
C ALA A 250 -5.27 18.53 -22.87
N ALA A 251 -5.86 17.42 -23.28
CA ALA A 251 -7.23 17.04 -22.90
C ALA A 251 -7.22 16.15 -21.64
N TYR A 252 -8.29 16.26 -20.86
CA TYR A 252 -8.51 15.52 -19.64
C TYR A 252 -9.91 14.90 -19.63
N ASP A 253 -10.07 13.79 -18.92
CA ASP A 253 -11.38 13.13 -18.82
C ASP A 253 -12.32 13.84 -17.86
N GLU A 254 -11.77 14.44 -16.79
CA GLU A 254 -12.50 15.16 -15.74
C GLU A 254 -11.67 16.35 -15.25
N GLU A 255 -12.34 17.32 -14.62
CA GLU A 255 -11.69 18.52 -14.07
C GLU A 255 -12.20 18.87 -12.68
N GLU A 256 -11.29 19.38 -11.85
CA GLU A 256 -11.51 20.02 -10.56
C GLU A 256 -10.78 21.35 -10.51
N ALA A 257 -11.31 22.33 -9.80
CA ALA A 257 -10.63 23.59 -9.56
C ALA A 257 -10.60 23.90 -8.05
N ILE A 258 -9.43 24.29 -7.55
CA ILE A 258 -9.24 24.70 -6.16
C ILE A 258 -8.49 26.05 -6.15
N ASP A 259 -9.09 27.05 -5.54
CA ASP A 259 -8.41 28.29 -5.20
C ASP A 259 -7.71 28.10 -3.85
N LEU A 260 -6.38 28.04 -3.87
CA LEU A 260 -5.56 27.86 -2.67
C LEU A 260 -5.74 29.01 -1.67
N SER A 261 -6.03 30.22 -2.15
CA SER A 261 -6.22 31.40 -1.29
C SER A 261 -7.53 31.40 -0.51
N ALA A 262 -8.49 30.58 -0.94
CA ALA A 262 -9.78 30.43 -0.27
C ALA A 262 -9.81 29.30 0.75
N LEU A 263 -8.75 28.49 0.85
CA LEU A 263 -8.68 27.38 1.79
C LEU A 263 -8.49 27.86 3.22
N VAL A 264 -9.16 27.17 4.12
CA VAL A 264 -9.02 27.31 5.58
C VAL A 264 -8.47 26.02 6.18
N PRO A 265 -7.93 26.01 7.40
CA PRO A 265 -7.56 24.78 8.09
C PRO A 265 -8.73 23.81 8.20
N LEU A 266 -8.51 22.58 7.76
CA LEU A 266 -9.50 21.50 7.68
C LEU A 266 -9.10 20.34 8.59
N ALA A 267 -10.10 19.56 9.02
CA ALA A 267 -9.91 18.33 9.77
C ALA A 267 -10.80 17.22 9.23
N ALA A 268 -10.24 16.03 8.99
CA ALA A 268 -11.04 14.84 8.74
C ALA A 268 -11.48 14.22 10.07
N GLN A 269 -12.77 14.10 10.27
CA GLN A 269 -13.38 13.53 11.47
C GLN A 269 -13.29 12.00 11.49
N PRO A 270 -13.33 11.36 12.67
CA PRO A 270 -13.44 9.91 12.80
C PRO A 270 -14.70 9.39 12.07
N HIS A 271 -14.68 8.26 11.41
CA HIS A 271 -13.60 7.26 11.19
C HIS A 271 -13.32 7.14 9.68
N MET A 272 -13.41 8.26 8.97
CA MET A 272 -13.23 8.32 7.52
C MET A 272 -12.45 9.57 7.11
N PRO A 273 -11.46 9.48 6.20
CA PRO A 273 -10.66 10.63 5.79
C PRO A 273 -11.41 11.65 4.92
N ASP A 274 -12.61 11.32 4.43
CA ASP A 274 -13.48 12.20 3.64
C ASP A 274 -14.57 12.93 4.45
N ARG A 275 -14.66 12.66 5.76
CA ARG A 275 -15.54 13.43 6.67
C ARG A 275 -14.88 14.72 7.11
N VAL A 276 -14.72 15.63 6.18
CA VAL A 276 -13.93 16.85 6.39
C VAL A 276 -14.80 18.03 6.79
N VAL A 277 -14.35 18.73 7.82
CA VAL A 277 -14.95 19.98 8.33
C VAL A 277 -13.88 21.05 8.54
N PRO A 278 -14.21 22.34 8.54
CA PRO A 278 -13.32 23.39 9.04
C PRO A 278 -12.93 23.15 10.50
N VAL A 279 -11.66 23.42 10.85
CA VAL A 279 -11.17 23.27 12.24
C VAL A 279 -11.93 24.15 13.21
N ALA A 280 -12.40 25.32 12.76
CA ALA A 280 -13.24 26.21 13.57
C ALA A 280 -14.53 25.55 14.10
N GLU A 281 -15.08 24.56 13.39
CA GLU A 281 -16.28 23.82 13.84
C GLU A 281 -15.97 22.86 15.00
N LEU A 282 -14.69 22.58 15.27
CA LEU A 282 -14.23 21.71 16.35
C LEU A 282 -13.81 22.51 17.60
N ASP A 283 -13.96 23.83 17.60
CA ASP A 283 -13.51 24.68 18.71
C ASP A 283 -14.03 24.17 20.06
N GLY A 284 -13.12 24.09 21.02
CA GLY A 284 -13.40 23.59 22.37
C GLY A 284 -13.32 22.06 22.54
N LEU A 285 -13.23 21.26 21.48
CA LEU A 285 -13.11 19.80 21.58
C LEU A 285 -11.76 19.41 22.20
N PRO A 286 -11.71 18.75 23.38
CA PRO A 286 -10.48 18.33 24.02
C PRO A 286 -9.67 17.36 23.16
N VAL A 287 -8.33 17.47 23.21
CA VAL A 287 -7.38 16.60 22.51
C VAL A 287 -6.38 16.02 23.50
N GLU A 288 -6.47 14.72 23.72
CA GLU A 288 -5.63 13.99 24.71
C GLU A 288 -4.32 13.51 24.08
N GLN A 289 -4.27 13.39 22.74
CA GLN A 289 -3.07 12.97 22.05
C GLN A 289 -2.88 13.75 20.75
N VAL A 290 -1.63 14.09 20.47
CA VAL A 290 -1.19 14.68 19.19
C VAL A 290 -0.05 13.86 18.62
N CYS A 291 -0.17 13.45 17.33
CA CYS A 291 0.89 12.75 16.62
C CYS A 291 1.26 13.52 15.35
N ILE A 292 2.50 14.00 15.27
CA ILE A 292 3.03 14.76 14.14
C ILE A 292 4.09 13.93 13.42
N GLY A 293 4.00 13.82 12.10
CA GLY A 293 4.93 13.06 11.28
C GLY A 293 4.26 12.09 10.33
N SER A 294 4.72 10.83 10.29
CA SER A 294 4.32 9.81 9.31
C SER A 294 4.80 10.15 7.89
N CYS A 295 4.52 9.29 6.92
CA CYS A 295 4.89 9.55 5.52
C CYS A 295 4.18 10.76 4.91
N THR A 296 3.16 11.32 5.57
CA THR A 296 2.36 12.43 5.06
C THR A 296 2.97 13.79 5.38
N ASN A 297 3.34 14.03 6.65
CA ASN A 297 3.79 15.33 7.13
C ASN A 297 4.97 15.20 8.10
N SER A 298 6.08 14.74 7.59
CA SER A 298 7.32 14.55 8.36
C SER A 298 8.55 15.16 7.69
N SER A 299 8.33 15.99 6.67
CA SER A 299 9.42 16.71 5.99
C SER A 299 10.09 17.72 6.91
N TYR A 300 11.29 18.16 6.51
CA TYR A 300 11.98 19.24 7.20
C TYR A 300 11.10 20.50 7.32
N ALA A 301 10.39 20.86 6.24
CA ALA A 301 9.53 22.05 6.24
C ALA A 301 8.36 21.90 7.23
N ASP A 302 7.70 20.74 7.28
CA ASP A 302 6.63 20.47 8.24
C ASP A 302 7.12 20.62 9.68
N LEU A 303 8.26 20.00 10.01
CA LEU A 303 8.76 19.96 11.39
C LEU A 303 9.41 21.28 11.80
N LYS A 304 9.96 22.06 10.87
CA LYS A 304 10.43 23.43 11.14
C LYS A 304 9.26 24.34 11.52
N LEU A 305 8.13 24.27 10.81
CA LEU A 305 6.92 24.99 11.17
C LEU A 305 6.41 24.60 12.56
N VAL A 306 6.40 23.30 12.87
CA VAL A 306 6.02 22.82 14.21
C VAL A 306 6.97 23.33 15.28
N ALA A 307 8.28 23.27 15.05
CA ALA A 307 9.28 23.80 15.98
C ALA A 307 9.10 25.30 16.25
N GLN A 308 8.83 26.11 15.20
CA GLN A 308 8.56 27.54 15.34
C GLN A 308 7.29 27.84 16.15
N ILE A 309 6.25 26.99 16.06
CA ILE A 309 5.02 27.14 16.84
C ILE A 309 5.25 26.76 18.30
N LEU A 310 6.08 25.75 18.56
CA LEU A 310 6.35 25.22 19.88
C LEU A 310 7.44 26.00 20.64
N ASP A 311 8.20 26.84 19.93
CA ASP A 311 9.33 27.59 20.49
C ASP A 311 8.89 28.52 21.65
N GLY A 312 9.54 28.38 22.81
CA GLY A 312 9.21 29.11 24.03
C GLY A 312 7.88 28.72 24.69
N HIS A 313 7.19 27.69 24.18
CA HIS A 313 5.90 27.25 24.68
C HIS A 313 6.00 25.84 25.29
N ARG A 314 5.03 25.51 26.15
CA ARG A 314 4.89 24.17 26.74
C ARG A 314 3.60 23.53 26.25
N ILE A 315 3.70 22.28 25.84
CA ILE A 315 2.53 21.45 25.49
C ILE A 315 1.61 21.32 26.70
N ASN A 316 0.30 21.32 26.46
CA ASN A 316 -0.71 21.18 27.50
C ASN A 316 -0.46 19.90 28.31
N PRO A 317 -0.42 19.96 29.66
CA PRO A 317 -0.13 18.79 30.49
C PRO A 317 -1.10 17.62 30.34
N GLY A 318 -2.31 17.86 29.81
CA GLY A 318 -3.30 16.82 29.52
C GLY A 318 -3.14 16.17 28.14
N THR A 319 -2.15 16.58 27.35
CA THR A 319 -1.96 16.11 25.98
C THR A 319 -0.63 15.35 25.83
N ASP A 320 -0.69 14.08 25.42
CA ASP A 320 0.50 13.32 25.00
C ASP A 320 0.86 13.68 23.55
N ALA A 321 1.94 14.43 23.35
CA ALA A 321 2.39 14.82 22.03
C ALA A 321 3.64 14.06 21.61
N MET A 322 3.62 13.56 20.36
CA MET A 322 4.75 12.83 19.77
C MET A 322 5.06 13.31 18.38
N ILE A 323 6.33 13.32 18.03
CA ILE A 323 6.87 13.79 16.75
C ILE A 323 7.77 12.72 16.16
N SER A 324 7.45 12.28 14.93
CA SER A 324 8.24 11.30 14.19
C SER A 324 8.83 11.97 12.93
N PRO A 325 10.13 12.27 12.88
CA PRO A 325 10.78 12.82 11.69
C PRO A 325 10.75 11.83 10.52
N GLY A 326 10.72 12.34 9.30
CA GLY A 326 10.61 11.53 8.09
C GLY A 326 11.86 10.74 7.74
N SER A 327 13.03 11.31 8.05
CA SER A 327 14.33 10.68 7.78
C SER A 327 15.41 11.20 8.72
N LYS A 328 16.53 10.48 8.78
CA LYS A 328 17.74 10.96 9.46
C LYS A 328 18.28 12.25 8.83
N GLN A 329 18.06 12.45 7.53
CA GLN A 329 18.41 13.70 6.87
C GLN A 329 17.60 14.86 7.46
N VAL A 330 16.29 14.70 7.58
CA VAL A 330 15.39 15.68 8.22
C VAL A 330 15.82 15.94 9.67
N LEU A 331 16.04 14.89 10.44
CA LEU A 331 16.46 15.00 11.85
C LEU A 331 17.79 15.73 12.00
N THR A 332 18.74 15.47 11.09
CA THR A 332 20.06 16.14 11.09
C THR A 332 19.92 17.62 10.74
N MET A 333 19.10 17.98 9.74
CA MET A 333 18.83 19.39 9.42
C MET A 333 18.22 20.13 10.61
N LEU A 334 17.23 19.53 11.29
CA LEU A 334 16.62 20.11 12.49
C LEU A 334 17.65 20.31 13.63
N ALA A 335 18.56 19.34 13.80
CA ALA A 335 19.62 19.42 14.80
C ALA A 335 20.61 20.55 14.48
N GLN A 336 21.04 20.69 13.21
CA GLN A 336 22.00 21.70 12.78
C GLN A 336 21.45 23.13 12.93
N GLU A 337 20.14 23.32 12.77
CA GLU A 337 19.49 24.61 12.95
C GLU A 337 18.99 24.88 14.38
N GLY A 338 19.28 23.99 15.34
CA GLY A 338 18.83 24.15 16.72
C GLY A 338 17.33 23.92 16.95
N LEU A 339 16.62 23.38 15.94
CA LEU A 339 15.16 23.19 15.98
C LEU A 339 14.72 21.97 16.80
N LEU A 340 15.65 21.12 17.26
CA LEU A 340 15.32 20.03 18.18
C LEU A 340 15.01 20.53 19.58
N GLU A 341 15.64 21.62 20.00
CA GLU A 341 15.42 22.18 21.33
C GLU A 341 13.95 22.58 21.54
N PRO A 342 13.30 23.41 20.68
CA PRO A 342 11.90 23.74 20.86
C PRO A 342 10.97 22.51 20.75
N LEU A 343 11.28 21.51 19.92
CA LEU A 343 10.49 20.29 19.84
C LEU A 343 10.53 19.48 21.14
N ILE A 344 11.71 19.28 21.71
CA ILE A 344 11.91 18.50 22.93
C ILE A 344 11.57 19.34 24.17
N GLY A 345 12.00 20.58 24.21
CA GLY A 345 11.80 21.51 25.33
C GLY A 345 10.33 21.84 25.59
N SER A 346 9.49 21.81 24.56
CA SER A 346 8.04 21.96 24.72
C SER A 346 7.38 20.80 25.50
N GLY A 347 8.08 19.64 25.62
CA GLY A 347 7.56 18.44 26.25
C GLY A 347 7.09 17.36 25.27
N ALA A 348 7.30 17.52 23.97
CA ALA A 348 6.98 16.47 23.01
C ALA A 348 7.95 15.28 23.09
N ARG A 349 7.42 14.08 22.86
CA ARG A 349 8.22 12.87 22.70
C ARG A 349 8.77 12.82 21.27
N LEU A 350 10.09 12.84 21.11
CA LEU A 350 10.72 12.62 19.83
C LEU A 350 10.84 11.11 19.60
N LEU A 351 10.23 10.62 18.52
CA LEU A 351 10.24 9.22 18.12
C LEU A 351 11.32 8.95 17.07
N GLU A 352 11.59 7.68 16.80
CA GLU A 352 12.39 7.27 15.65
C GLU A 352 11.73 7.67 14.32
N CYS A 353 12.56 7.75 13.27
CA CYS A 353 12.10 7.99 11.91
C CYS A 353 11.39 6.74 11.37
N SER A 354 10.11 6.58 11.71
CA SER A 354 9.36 5.36 11.42
C SER A 354 7.88 5.60 11.12
N CYS A 355 7.24 4.65 10.46
CA CYS A 355 5.81 4.64 10.15
C CYS A 355 4.95 3.97 11.25
N GLY A 356 5.56 3.32 12.24
CA GLY A 356 4.90 2.54 13.30
C GLY A 356 3.76 3.25 14.03
N PRO A 357 3.89 4.52 14.45
CA PRO A 357 2.83 5.25 15.14
C PRO A 357 1.52 5.38 14.34
N CYS A 358 1.57 5.32 13.00
CA CYS A 358 0.38 5.38 12.14
C CYS A 358 -0.58 4.19 12.38
N ILE A 359 -0.05 3.04 12.77
CA ILE A 359 -0.83 1.84 13.13
C ILE A 359 -0.92 1.63 14.65
N GLY A 360 -0.55 2.64 15.44
CA GLY A 360 -0.60 2.60 16.89
C GLY A 360 0.64 2.00 17.58
N SER A 361 1.67 1.59 16.83
CA SER A 361 2.91 1.08 17.39
C SER A 361 3.73 2.22 18.02
N GLY A 362 3.81 2.27 19.35
CA GLY A 362 4.44 3.35 20.10
C GLY A 362 3.62 4.64 20.21
N GLY A 363 2.41 4.70 19.67
CA GLY A 363 1.57 5.90 19.61
C GLY A 363 0.08 5.63 19.53
N ALA A 364 -0.45 4.68 20.32
CA ALA A 364 -1.90 4.45 20.38
C ALA A 364 -2.60 5.53 21.23
N PRO A 365 -3.80 6.00 20.85
CA PRO A 365 -4.64 6.84 21.71
C PRO A 365 -5.14 6.04 22.90
N VAL A 366 -5.49 6.73 23.98
CA VAL A 366 -6.17 6.11 25.13
C VAL A 366 -7.55 5.60 24.73
N THR A 367 -8.14 4.71 25.52
CA THR A 367 -9.50 4.20 25.30
C THR A 367 -10.50 5.36 25.14
N SER A 368 -11.27 5.35 24.05
CA SER A 368 -12.24 6.40 23.68
C SER A 368 -11.65 7.81 23.49
N GLY A 369 -10.33 7.97 23.57
CA GLY A 369 -9.63 9.26 23.55
C GLY A 369 -9.64 9.95 22.19
N VAL A 370 -9.47 11.27 22.21
CA VAL A 370 -9.37 12.13 21.02
C VAL A 370 -7.89 12.32 20.64
N SER A 371 -7.53 11.94 19.42
CA SER A 371 -6.18 12.09 18.88
C SER A 371 -6.18 12.94 17.61
N ALA A 372 -5.40 14.04 17.61
CA ALA A 372 -5.15 14.85 16.41
C ALA A 372 -3.84 14.39 15.73
N ARG A 373 -3.92 13.98 14.47
CA ARG A 373 -2.78 13.38 13.75
C ARG A 373 -2.55 14.01 12.39
N THR A 374 -1.30 14.19 12.04
CA THR A 374 -0.93 14.61 10.68
C THR A 374 -0.85 13.46 9.68
N PHE A 375 -1.26 12.27 10.10
CA PHE A 375 -1.22 11.04 9.33
C PHE A 375 -2.29 11.01 8.23
N ASN A 376 -2.42 9.90 7.53
CA ASN A 376 -3.28 9.79 6.35
C ASN A 376 -4.55 8.96 6.58
N ARG A 377 -4.65 8.17 7.66
CA ARG A 377 -5.78 7.26 7.92
C ARG A 377 -6.29 7.36 9.35
N ASN A 378 -7.61 7.35 9.47
CA ASN A 378 -8.32 7.43 10.75
C ASN A 378 -9.47 6.40 10.85
N PHE A 379 -9.34 5.25 10.17
CA PHE A 379 -10.35 4.20 10.20
C PHE A 379 -10.58 3.68 11.63
N GLU A 380 -11.80 3.19 11.89
CA GLU A 380 -12.18 2.62 13.18
C GLU A 380 -11.21 1.53 13.65
N GLY A 381 -10.68 1.67 14.85
CA GLY A 381 -9.77 0.70 15.47
C GLY A 381 -8.38 0.61 14.84
N ARG A 382 -7.99 1.53 13.93
CA ARG A 382 -6.69 1.47 13.25
C ARG A 382 -5.50 1.61 14.20
N SER A 383 -5.58 2.49 15.19
CA SER A 383 -4.44 2.81 16.05
C SER A 383 -4.73 2.77 17.55
N GLY A 384 -5.91 2.30 17.94
CA GLY A 384 -6.36 2.21 19.33
C GLY A 384 -7.64 1.38 19.45
N THR A 385 -8.46 1.66 20.45
CA THR A 385 -9.77 1.05 20.58
C THR A 385 -10.72 1.51 19.45
N LYS A 386 -11.78 0.75 19.17
CA LYS A 386 -12.74 1.09 18.11
C LYS A 386 -13.43 2.43 18.32
N ASP A 387 -13.63 2.82 19.56
CA ASP A 387 -14.27 4.07 19.98
C ASP A 387 -13.29 5.25 20.14
N ALA A 388 -11.98 5.04 19.95
CA ALA A 388 -11.00 6.12 19.89
C ALA A 388 -11.24 7.01 18.66
N LYS A 389 -11.19 8.32 18.86
CA LYS A 389 -11.56 9.34 17.87
C LYS A 389 -10.31 9.96 17.26
N VAL A 390 -9.90 9.48 16.10
CA VAL A 390 -8.73 10.00 15.39
C VAL A 390 -9.16 11.04 14.34
N TYR A 391 -8.64 12.26 14.47
CA TYR A 391 -8.79 13.36 13.51
C TYR A 391 -7.52 13.50 12.67
N LEU A 392 -7.69 13.73 11.36
CA LEU A 392 -6.56 14.02 10.48
C LEU A 392 -6.50 15.52 10.23
N VAL A 393 -5.35 16.12 10.54
CA VAL A 393 -5.15 17.56 10.49
C VAL A 393 -3.76 17.93 9.93
N SER A 394 -3.55 19.20 9.62
CA SER A 394 -2.23 19.72 9.23
C SER A 394 -1.26 19.74 10.42
N PRO A 395 0.07 19.81 10.16
CA PRO A 395 1.09 20.03 11.20
C PRO A 395 0.82 21.29 12.05
N LEU A 396 0.34 22.35 11.40
CA LEU A 396 0.03 23.60 12.06
C LEU A 396 -1.11 23.44 13.05
N THR A 397 -2.21 22.82 12.62
CA THR A 397 -3.36 22.53 13.48
C THR A 397 -2.99 21.57 14.61
N ALA A 398 -2.17 20.55 14.33
CA ALA A 398 -1.70 19.61 15.34
C ALA A 398 -0.85 20.28 16.42
N ALA A 399 0.06 21.17 16.05
CA ALA A 399 0.89 21.92 16.99
C ALA A 399 0.02 22.86 17.88
N GLN A 400 -0.94 23.55 17.30
CA GLN A 400 -1.89 24.39 18.05
C GLN A 400 -2.75 23.56 19.01
N ALA A 401 -3.23 22.39 18.58
CA ALA A 401 -3.98 21.49 19.44
C ALA A 401 -3.14 20.95 20.60
N ALA A 402 -1.83 20.69 20.38
CA ALA A 402 -0.91 20.28 21.43
C ALA A 402 -0.69 21.37 22.50
N LEU A 403 -0.56 22.62 22.08
CA LEU A 403 -0.40 23.74 23.01
C LEU A 403 -1.67 23.98 23.84
N ASN A 404 -2.84 23.92 23.20
CA ASN A 404 -4.10 24.29 23.82
C ASN A 404 -4.78 23.12 24.56
N GLY A 405 -4.39 21.86 24.30
CA GLY A 405 -5.06 20.67 24.84
C GLY A 405 -6.46 20.44 24.23
N LYS A 406 -6.79 21.15 23.17
CA LYS A 406 -8.07 21.11 22.47
C LYS A 406 -7.95 21.72 21.08
N PHE A 407 -8.88 21.42 20.21
CA PHE A 407 -9.05 22.22 19.00
C PHE A 407 -9.50 23.63 19.35
N THR A 408 -8.99 24.61 18.62
CA THR A 408 -9.35 26.02 18.77
C THR A 408 -9.58 26.66 17.41
N ASP A 409 -10.36 27.73 17.35
CA ASP A 409 -10.61 28.46 16.12
C ASP A 409 -9.28 29.04 15.57
N PRO A 410 -8.89 28.71 14.33
CA PRO A 410 -7.69 29.25 13.68
C PRO A 410 -7.60 30.77 13.65
N ALA A 411 -8.72 31.48 13.68
CA ALA A 411 -8.74 32.93 13.76
C ALA A 411 -8.09 33.49 15.05
N THR A 412 -7.95 32.66 16.09
CA THR A 412 -7.34 33.04 17.37
C THR A 412 -5.84 32.76 17.45
N TRP A 413 -5.24 32.09 16.45
CA TRP A 413 -3.83 31.65 16.50
C TRP A 413 -2.79 32.73 16.18
N GLY A 414 -3.23 33.95 15.82
CA GLY A 414 -2.33 35.06 15.45
C GLY A 414 -1.73 34.88 14.06
N THR A 415 -0.47 35.31 13.89
CA THR A 415 0.23 35.25 12.61
C THR A 415 0.90 33.90 12.44
N PRO A 416 0.66 33.19 11.31
CA PRO A 416 1.34 31.92 11.05
C PRO A 416 2.86 32.14 10.84
N PRO A 417 3.69 31.14 11.15
CA PRO A 417 5.11 31.19 10.84
C PRO A 417 5.33 31.29 9.32
N ALA A 418 6.46 31.91 8.95
CA ALA A 418 6.84 32.03 7.55
C ALA A 418 7.12 30.65 6.94
N LYS A 419 6.76 30.49 5.66
CA LYS A 419 7.01 29.24 4.93
C LYS A 419 8.51 28.93 4.90
N PRO A 420 8.92 27.73 5.36
CA PRO A 420 10.33 27.37 5.39
C PRO A 420 10.92 27.14 4.01
N GLU A 421 12.16 27.56 3.83
CA GLU A 421 12.99 27.16 2.71
C GLU A 421 13.88 25.96 3.10
N LEU A 422 14.17 25.08 2.15
CA LEU A 422 15.16 24.03 2.37
C LEU A 422 16.55 24.64 2.53
N PRO A 423 17.40 24.09 3.41
CA PRO A 423 18.81 24.43 3.44
C PRO A 423 19.45 24.28 2.06
N ALA A 424 20.39 25.16 1.71
CA ALA A 424 21.04 25.12 0.41
C ALA A 424 21.89 23.85 0.19
N ASP A 425 22.40 23.27 1.27
CA ASP A 425 23.25 22.06 1.25
C ASP A 425 22.80 21.11 2.40
N PRO A 426 21.71 20.36 2.21
CA PRO A 426 21.24 19.41 3.18
C PRO A 426 22.27 18.27 3.38
N PRO A 427 22.43 17.76 4.61
CA PRO A 427 23.36 16.66 4.89
C PRO A 427 22.94 15.39 4.14
N SER A 428 23.86 14.81 3.35
CA SER A 428 23.57 13.56 2.65
C SER A 428 23.59 12.36 3.60
N ILE A 429 22.58 11.52 3.51
CA ILE A 429 22.49 10.23 4.23
C ILE A 429 22.72 9.03 3.32
N ARG A 430 23.24 9.24 2.11
CA ARG A 430 23.43 8.17 1.11
C ARG A 430 24.31 7.02 1.63
N HIS A 431 25.24 7.30 2.54
CA HIS A 431 26.10 6.31 3.19
C HIS A 431 25.35 5.36 4.15
N LEU A 432 24.11 5.64 4.51
CA LEU A 432 23.27 4.77 5.34
C LEU A 432 22.53 3.71 4.53
N PHE A 433 22.48 3.84 3.20
CA PHE A 433 21.94 2.80 2.33
C PHE A 433 22.99 1.74 2.03
N VAL A 434 22.57 0.49 2.11
CA VAL A 434 23.43 -0.64 1.75
C VAL A 434 23.17 -1.00 0.30
N PHE A 435 24.10 -0.64 -0.57
CA PHE A 435 24.05 -1.00 -1.98
C PHE A 435 24.47 -2.44 -2.18
N PRO A 436 23.84 -3.17 -3.12
CA PRO A 436 24.19 -4.56 -3.38
C PRO A 436 25.58 -4.68 -4.02
N PRO A 437 26.29 -5.80 -3.82
CA PRO A 437 27.50 -6.10 -4.60
C PRO A 437 27.15 -6.26 -6.08
N GLU A 438 28.15 -6.12 -6.96
CA GLU A 438 27.98 -6.35 -8.40
C GLU A 438 27.54 -7.78 -8.71
N ASN A 439 28.08 -8.76 -7.98
CA ASN A 439 27.68 -10.16 -8.02
C ASN A 439 27.19 -10.63 -6.65
N GLY A 440 25.98 -11.16 -6.60
CA GLY A 440 25.36 -11.69 -5.40
C GLY A 440 25.60 -13.18 -5.13
N ASP A 441 26.37 -13.90 -5.98
CA ASP A 441 26.52 -15.37 -5.89
C ASP A 441 27.07 -15.85 -4.54
N GLY A 442 28.01 -15.10 -3.96
CA GLY A 442 28.58 -15.38 -2.64
C GLY A 442 27.75 -14.92 -1.45
N VAL A 443 26.61 -14.28 -1.67
CA VAL A 443 25.76 -13.76 -0.59
C VAL A 443 24.83 -14.86 -0.08
N GLU A 444 24.96 -15.21 1.20
CA GLU A 444 24.03 -16.10 1.88
C GLU A 444 22.78 -15.31 2.33
N VAL A 445 21.59 -15.84 2.00
CA VAL A 445 20.31 -15.29 2.48
C VAL A 445 19.99 -15.87 3.85
N LEU A 446 20.07 -15.01 4.88
CA LEU A 446 19.86 -15.42 6.27
C LEU A 446 18.37 -15.32 6.64
N ARG A 447 17.81 -16.44 7.12
CA ARG A 447 16.41 -16.52 7.54
C ARG A 447 16.31 -16.79 9.04
N GLY A 448 15.37 -16.13 9.68
CA GLY A 448 14.90 -16.56 10.99
C GLY A 448 13.94 -17.76 10.87
N PRO A 449 13.62 -18.43 12.00
CA PRO A 449 12.79 -19.64 11.98
C PRO A 449 11.37 -19.40 11.44
N ASN A 450 10.91 -18.15 11.43
CA ASN A 450 9.58 -17.77 10.93
C ASN A 450 9.58 -17.35 9.44
N ILE A 451 10.71 -17.43 8.73
CA ILE A 451 10.82 -17.05 7.32
C ILE A 451 11.11 -18.30 6.51
N VAL A 452 10.09 -18.81 5.84
CA VAL A 452 10.15 -20.07 5.09
C VAL A 452 10.06 -19.77 3.60
N ALA A 453 10.95 -20.37 2.80
CA ALA A 453 10.89 -20.26 1.34
C ALA A 453 9.54 -20.74 0.81
N LEU A 454 9.05 -20.08 -0.23
CA LEU A 454 7.77 -20.46 -0.83
C LEU A 454 7.89 -21.81 -1.54
N GLU A 455 6.90 -22.64 -1.31
CA GLU A 455 6.72 -23.91 -1.99
C GLU A 455 6.34 -23.68 -3.46
N LYS A 456 6.88 -24.50 -4.34
CA LYS A 456 6.43 -24.56 -5.72
C LYS A 456 5.20 -25.43 -5.80
N PHE A 457 4.09 -24.83 -6.17
CA PHE A 457 2.86 -25.61 -6.35
C PHE A 457 2.90 -26.40 -7.66
N PRO A 458 2.42 -27.66 -7.62
CA PRO A 458 2.35 -28.47 -8.83
C PRO A 458 1.34 -27.86 -9.83
N ARG A 459 1.60 -28.10 -11.11
CA ARG A 459 0.70 -27.73 -12.20
C ARG A 459 -0.68 -28.37 -11.98
N LEU A 460 -1.73 -27.69 -12.43
CA LEU A 460 -3.09 -28.25 -12.33
C LEU A 460 -3.27 -29.44 -13.28
N ASP A 461 -2.73 -29.34 -14.51
CA ASP A 461 -2.75 -30.38 -15.52
C ASP A 461 -1.91 -31.62 -15.16
N ALA A 462 -0.98 -31.51 -14.19
CA ALA A 462 -0.31 -32.69 -13.62
C ALA A 462 -1.27 -33.65 -12.90
N SER A 463 -2.50 -33.20 -12.60
CA SER A 463 -3.56 -34.05 -12.07
C SER A 463 -4.22 -34.95 -13.14
N GLY A 464 -3.81 -34.84 -14.41
CA GLY A 464 -4.40 -35.54 -15.56
C GLY A 464 -5.57 -34.78 -16.18
N ASP A 465 -6.37 -35.48 -16.99
CA ASP A 465 -7.51 -34.86 -17.72
C ASP A 465 -8.68 -34.50 -16.80
N VAL A 466 -8.75 -35.08 -15.62
CA VAL A 466 -9.81 -34.90 -14.62
C VAL A 466 -9.20 -34.59 -13.27
N LEU A 467 -9.62 -33.50 -12.66
CA LEU A 467 -9.31 -33.21 -11.26
C LEU A 467 -10.28 -34.00 -10.36
N GLU A 468 -9.79 -35.04 -9.73
CA GLU A 468 -10.50 -35.76 -8.68
C GLU A 468 -10.26 -35.05 -7.35
N ALA A 469 -11.34 -34.67 -6.65
CA ALA A 469 -11.26 -33.84 -5.46
C ALA A 469 -12.39 -34.15 -4.48
N ASN A 470 -12.21 -33.71 -3.21
CA ASN A 470 -13.20 -33.84 -2.15
C ASN A 470 -13.65 -32.46 -1.66
N VAL A 471 -14.93 -32.27 -1.36
CA VAL A 471 -15.48 -31.08 -0.75
C VAL A 471 -15.05 -30.99 0.71
N VAL A 472 -13.92 -30.30 0.97
CA VAL A 472 -13.35 -30.21 2.31
C VAL A 472 -14.20 -29.35 3.25
N ILE A 473 -14.85 -28.33 2.70
CA ILE A 473 -15.76 -27.44 3.45
C ILE A 473 -16.88 -26.92 2.56
N ARG A 474 -18.08 -26.79 3.16
CA ARG A 474 -19.24 -26.12 2.58
C ARG A 474 -19.60 -24.93 3.42
N LEU A 475 -19.55 -23.72 2.82
CA LEU A 475 -19.69 -22.42 3.47
C LEU A 475 -20.96 -21.70 2.99
N GLY A 476 -21.55 -20.90 3.83
CA GLY A 476 -22.66 -19.99 3.47
C GLY A 476 -22.24 -18.75 2.65
N ASP A 477 -23.11 -17.74 2.68
CA ASP A 477 -22.91 -16.46 2.00
C ASP A 477 -21.97 -15.52 2.77
N ASN A 478 -21.41 -14.54 2.05
CA ASN A 478 -20.61 -13.43 2.61
C ASN A 478 -19.40 -13.87 3.45
N ILE A 479 -18.74 -14.93 3.03
CA ILE A 479 -17.48 -15.35 3.64
C ILE A 479 -16.40 -14.33 3.28
N THR A 480 -15.90 -13.65 4.30
CA THR A 480 -14.86 -12.62 4.14
C THR A 480 -13.45 -13.21 4.11
N THR A 481 -12.49 -12.45 3.63
CA THR A 481 -11.06 -12.83 3.73
C THR A 481 -10.59 -12.99 5.17
N ASP A 482 -11.27 -12.35 6.16
CA ASP A 482 -11.04 -12.55 7.60
C ASP A 482 -11.61 -13.87 8.12
N HIS A 483 -12.68 -14.38 7.53
CA HIS A 483 -13.18 -15.72 7.81
C HIS A 483 -12.23 -16.78 7.28
N ILE A 484 -11.65 -16.55 6.08
CA ILE A 484 -10.71 -17.50 5.45
C ILE A 484 -9.37 -17.49 6.20
N MET A 485 -8.81 -16.29 6.40
CA MET A 485 -7.52 -16.07 7.07
C MET A 485 -7.64 -14.89 8.06
N PRO A 486 -7.78 -15.15 9.36
CA PRO A 486 -8.00 -14.11 10.34
C PRO A 486 -6.85 -13.10 10.43
N ALA A 487 -7.18 -11.80 10.55
CA ALA A 487 -6.25 -10.72 10.75
C ALA A 487 -6.10 -10.39 12.24
N GLY A 488 -5.41 -11.23 12.98
CA GLY A 488 -4.95 -10.90 14.32
C GLY A 488 -3.44 -10.64 14.32
N ALA A 489 -2.93 -9.83 15.25
CA ALA A 489 -1.50 -9.52 15.34
C ALA A 489 -0.63 -10.80 15.44
N GLU A 490 -1.10 -11.81 16.17
CA GLU A 490 -0.43 -13.11 16.32
C GLU A 490 -0.36 -13.88 15.00
N ILE A 491 -1.48 -13.92 14.24
CA ILE A 491 -1.56 -14.66 12.97
C ILE A 491 -0.79 -13.92 11.86
N LEU A 492 -0.94 -12.59 11.79
CA LEU A 492 -0.18 -11.78 10.82
C LEU A 492 1.32 -11.82 11.05
N ALA A 493 1.77 -12.11 12.27
CA ALA A 493 3.18 -12.34 12.56
C ALA A 493 3.75 -13.60 11.88
N LEU A 494 2.88 -14.51 11.39
CA LEU A 494 3.24 -15.74 10.65
C LEU A 494 3.22 -15.56 9.13
N ARG A 495 2.99 -14.34 8.61
CA ARG A 495 2.79 -14.08 7.16
C ARG A 495 3.92 -14.58 6.25
N SER A 496 5.13 -14.69 6.76
CA SER A 496 6.31 -15.18 6.03
C SER A 496 6.58 -16.68 6.22
N ASN A 497 5.63 -17.39 6.85
CA ASN A 497 5.69 -18.83 7.13
C ASN A 497 4.35 -19.47 6.71
N ILE A 498 4.24 -19.79 5.43
CA ILE A 498 3.00 -20.33 4.87
C ILE A 498 2.55 -21.64 5.57
N PRO A 499 3.43 -22.59 5.85
CA PRO A 499 3.05 -23.76 6.63
C PRO A 499 2.41 -23.40 7.97
N ALA A 500 3.01 -22.47 8.74
CA ALA A 500 2.49 -22.10 10.05
C ALA A 500 1.19 -21.29 9.99
N ILE A 501 1.09 -20.31 9.08
CA ILE A 501 -0.13 -19.51 8.96
C ILE A 501 -1.31 -20.33 8.44
N SER A 502 -1.04 -21.37 7.65
CA SER A 502 -2.07 -22.27 7.10
C SER A 502 -2.84 -23.04 8.18
N GLU A 503 -2.25 -23.21 9.38
CA GLU A 503 -2.95 -23.80 10.53
C GLU A 503 -4.15 -22.96 11.01
N HIS A 504 -4.25 -21.72 10.57
CA HIS A 504 -5.31 -20.80 10.99
C HIS A 504 -6.40 -20.59 9.92
N VAL A 505 -6.33 -21.33 8.78
CA VAL A 505 -7.36 -21.25 7.72
C VAL A 505 -8.71 -21.69 8.28
N PHE A 506 -9.72 -20.84 8.13
CA PHE A 506 -11.09 -21.02 8.61
C PHE A 506 -11.24 -21.28 10.12
N VAL A 507 -10.22 -21.10 10.95
CA VAL A 507 -10.25 -21.44 12.38
C VAL A 507 -11.44 -20.82 13.14
N ARG A 508 -11.97 -19.68 12.70
CA ARG A 508 -13.13 -19.00 13.30
C ARG A 508 -14.47 -19.47 12.73
N VAL A 509 -14.47 -20.24 11.65
CA VAL A 509 -15.68 -20.73 10.96
C VAL A 509 -15.84 -22.22 11.18
N ASP A 510 -14.76 -22.96 11.02
CA ASP A 510 -14.69 -24.41 11.14
C ASP A 510 -13.29 -24.83 11.62
N PRO A 511 -13.09 -25.01 12.93
CA PRO A 511 -11.78 -25.36 13.51
C PRO A 511 -11.19 -26.69 12.99
N ASP A 512 -12.02 -27.59 12.47
CA ASP A 512 -11.59 -28.89 11.94
C ASP A 512 -11.21 -28.84 10.45
N PHE A 513 -11.35 -27.70 9.79
CA PHE A 513 -11.03 -27.56 8.35
C PHE A 513 -9.62 -28.02 8.01
N VAL A 514 -8.61 -27.50 8.73
CA VAL A 514 -7.19 -27.80 8.45
C VAL A 514 -6.92 -29.30 8.56
N LYS A 515 -7.48 -29.94 9.60
CA LYS A 515 -7.34 -31.39 9.80
C LYS A 515 -7.92 -32.19 8.61
N ARG A 516 -9.12 -31.80 8.12
CA ARG A 516 -9.74 -32.46 6.97
C ARG A 516 -8.97 -32.23 5.67
N ALA A 517 -8.55 -30.97 5.43
CA ALA A 517 -7.78 -30.61 4.23
C ALA A 517 -6.47 -31.41 4.16
N ARG A 518 -5.75 -31.51 5.29
CA ARG A 518 -4.52 -32.29 5.39
C ARG A 518 -4.78 -33.77 5.15
N ALA A 519 -5.81 -34.37 5.75
CA ALA A 519 -6.14 -35.76 5.55
C ALA A 519 -6.38 -36.10 4.07
N VAL A 520 -7.05 -35.20 3.32
CA VAL A 520 -7.24 -35.31 1.87
C VAL A 520 -5.91 -35.19 1.12
N SER A 521 -5.10 -34.20 1.44
CA SER A 521 -3.81 -33.95 0.76
C SER A 521 -2.78 -35.04 1.04
N GLU A 522 -2.68 -35.53 2.28
CA GLU A 522 -1.77 -36.62 2.68
C GLU A 522 -2.15 -37.96 2.04
N ALA A 523 -3.43 -38.15 1.74
CA ALA A 523 -3.90 -39.29 0.95
C ALA A 523 -3.64 -39.13 -0.57
N GLY A 524 -2.98 -38.05 -1.00
CA GLY A 524 -2.71 -37.75 -2.41
C GLY A 524 -3.91 -37.15 -3.15
N GLY A 525 -4.99 -36.77 -2.45
CA GLY A 525 -6.20 -36.18 -3.02
C GLY A 525 -6.11 -34.64 -3.12
N ASN A 526 -7.12 -34.05 -3.75
CA ASN A 526 -7.27 -32.61 -3.91
C ASN A 526 -8.51 -32.11 -3.14
N GLY A 527 -8.43 -30.90 -2.58
CA GLY A 527 -9.53 -30.26 -1.88
C GLY A 527 -10.30 -29.27 -2.76
N VAL A 528 -11.60 -29.18 -2.53
CA VAL A 528 -12.50 -28.17 -3.09
C VAL A 528 -13.24 -27.46 -1.96
N ILE A 529 -13.34 -26.13 -2.07
CA ILE A 529 -14.19 -25.29 -1.23
C ILE A 529 -15.49 -25.04 -1.96
N VAL A 530 -16.64 -25.28 -1.32
CA VAL A 530 -17.96 -24.88 -1.84
C VAL A 530 -18.50 -23.75 -0.98
N ALA A 531 -18.95 -22.65 -1.61
CA ALA A 531 -19.40 -21.46 -0.90
C ALA A 531 -20.67 -20.86 -1.52
N GLY A 532 -21.36 -20.06 -0.73
CA GLY A 532 -22.51 -19.28 -1.16
C GLY A 532 -22.14 -18.03 -1.94
N GLU A 533 -22.90 -16.96 -1.77
CA GLU A 533 -22.67 -15.69 -2.47
C GLU A 533 -21.53 -14.89 -1.84
N ASN A 534 -20.87 -14.10 -2.71
CA ASN A 534 -19.87 -13.09 -2.32
C ASN A 534 -18.69 -13.68 -1.51
N TYR A 535 -18.20 -14.85 -1.94
CA TYR A 535 -17.04 -15.49 -1.31
C TYR A 535 -15.78 -14.65 -1.46
N GLY A 536 -15.03 -14.46 -0.38
CA GLY A 536 -13.77 -13.73 -0.34
C GLY A 536 -13.93 -12.19 -0.25
N GLN A 537 -15.09 -11.69 0.20
CA GLN A 537 -15.32 -10.27 0.43
C GLN A 537 -14.30 -9.70 1.42
N GLY A 538 -13.89 -8.44 1.21
CA GLY A 538 -13.05 -7.69 2.16
C GLY A 538 -11.67 -7.32 1.63
N SER A 539 -10.66 -7.39 2.49
CA SER A 539 -9.30 -6.94 2.18
C SER A 539 -8.59 -7.79 1.13
N SER A 540 -7.70 -7.16 0.35
CA SER A 540 -6.83 -7.84 -0.60
C SER A 540 -5.73 -8.64 0.14
N ARG A 541 -6.06 -9.88 0.58
CA ARG A 541 -5.14 -10.76 1.28
C ARG A 541 -4.75 -11.95 0.43
N GLU A 542 -3.51 -11.96 -0.02
CA GLU A 542 -2.93 -13.08 -0.77
C GLU A 542 -2.99 -14.39 0.04
N HIS A 543 -2.77 -14.32 1.35
CA HIS A 543 -2.80 -15.48 2.25
C HIS A 543 -4.16 -16.19 2.30
N ALA A 544 -5.26 -15.49 2.00
CA ALA A 544 -6.59 -16.08 1.92
C ALA A 544 -6.74 -17.04 0.70
N ALA A 545 -5.81 -16.99 -0.26
CA ALA A 545 -5.71 -17.95 -1.36
C ALA A 545 -4.48 -18.87 -1.19
N LEU A 546 -3.32 -18.29 -0.83
CA LEU A 546 -2.06 -18.99 -0.71
C LEU A 546 -2.09 -20.10 0.38
N ALA A 547 -2.68 -19.81 1.55
CA ALA A 547 -2.73 -20.78 2.64
C ALA A 547 -3.69 -21.94 2.36
N PRO A 548 -4.92 -21.76 1.86
CA PRO A 548 -5.73 -22.86 1.34
C PRO A 548 -5.02 -23.66 0.24
N ARG A 549 -4.29 -22.99 -0.66
CA ARG A 549 -3.53 -23.68 -1.71
C ARG A 549 -2.46 -24.60 -1.13
N HIS A 550 -1.74 -24.16 -0.10
CA HIS A 550 -0.77 -24.98 0.64
C HIS A 550 -1.42 -26.21 1.27
N LEU A 551 -2.67 -26.11 1.74
CA LEU A 551 -3.44 -27.21 2.31
C LEU A 551 -4.07 -28.14 1.24
N GLY A 552 -3.70 -28.01 -0.03
CA GLY A 552 -4.16 -28.86 -1.11
C GLY A 552 -5.47 -28.45 -1.78
N ILE A 553 -5.99 -27.25 -1.52
CA ILE A 553 -7.16 -26.73 -2.23
C ILE A 553 -6.80 -26.38 -3.67
N ARG A 554 -7.56 -26.94 -4.64
CA ARG A 554 -7.33 -26.80 -6.07
C ARG A 554 -8.45 -26.06 -6.80
N ALA A 555 -9.65 -26.04 -6.25
CA ALA A 555 -10.78 -25.30 -6.82
C ALA A 555 -11.67 -24.71 -5.72
N VAL A 556 -12.36 -23.65 -6.08
CA VAL A 556 -13.45 -23.06 -5.32
C VAL A 556 -14.67 -23.00 -6.20
N ILE A 557 -15.81 -23.50 -5.73
CA ILE A 557 -17.09 -23.44 -6.45
C ILE A 557 -18.05 -22.62 -5.59
N ALA A 558 -18.51 -21.47 -6.07
CA ALA A 558 -19.38 -20.58 -5.31
C ALA A 558 -20.59 -20.11 -6.11
N LEU A 559 -21.57 -19.49 -5.45
CA LEU A 559 -22.64 -18.78 -6.15
C LEU A 559 -22.14 -17.48 -6.76
N SER A 560 -21.23 -16.79 -6.09
CA SER A 560 -20.47 -15.64 -6.60
C SER A 560 -19.20 -15.40 -5.77
N MET A 561 -18.22 -14.67 -6.34
CA MET A 561 -16.94 -14.37 -5.70
C MET A 561 -16.62 -12.89 -5.75
N ALA A 562 -15.98 -12.38 -4.70
CA ALA A 562 -15.43 -11.03 -4.70
C ALA A 562 -14.27 -10.92 -5.69
N ARG A 563 -14.26 -9.88 -6.53
CA ARG A 563 -13.33 -9.68 -7.66
C ARG A 563 -11.86 -9.83 -7.26
N ILE A 564 -11.44 -9.18 -6.19
CA ILE A 564 -10.02 -9.19 -5.75
C ILE A 564 -9.62 -10.59 -5.29
N HIS A 565 -10.49 -11.28 -4.55
CA HIS A 565 -10.18 -12.63 -4.07
C HIS A 565 -10.14 -13.65 -5.20
N ARG A 566 -11.04 -13.54 -6.19
CA ARG A 566 -10.99 -14.34 -7.42
C ARG A 566 -9.64 -14.19 -8.13
N ALA A 567 -9.14 -12.97 -8.27
CA ALA A 567 -7.82 -12.73 -8.86
C ALA A 567 -6.70 -13.40 -8.05
N ASN A 568 -6.78 -13.37 -6.73
CA ASN A 568 -5.82 -14.07 -5.87
C ASN A 568 -5.91 -15.60 -6.02
N LEU A 569 -7.10 -16.16 -6.18
CA LEU A 569 -7.25 -17.60 -6.47
C LEU A 569 -6.53 -17.99 -7.76
N VAL A 570 -6.70 -17.21 -8.83
CA VAL A 570 -6.00 -17.38 -10.11
C VAL A 570 -4.48 -17.28 -9.92
N ASN A 571 -4.01 -16.26 -9.24
CA ASN A 571 -2.59 -16.03 -9.02
C ASN A 571 -1.88 -17.19 -8.30
N PHE A 572 -2.60 -17.94 -7.46
CA PHE A 572 -2.05 -19.09 -6.74
C PHE A 572 -2.51 -20.44 -7.32
N GLY A 573 -3.07 -20.46 -8.53
CA GLY A 573 -3.40 -21.69 -9.24
C GLY A 573 -4.57 -22.47 -8.63
N ILE A 574 -5.54 -21.75 -8.04
CA ILE A 574 -6.82 -22.29 -7.58
C ILE A 574 -7.89 -21.95 -8.61
N LEU A 575 -8.60 -22.95 -9.14
CA LEU A 575 -9.63 -22.80 -10.16
C LEU A 575 -10.92 -22.19 -9.58
N PRO A 576 -11.32 -20.96 -9.95
CA PRO A 576 -12.57 -20.34 -9.51
C PRO A 576 -13.71 -20.74 -10.45
N LEU A 577 -14.76 -21.38 -9.92
CA LEU A 577 -15.95 -21.81 -10.64
C LEU A 577 -17.21 -21.24 -9.96
N VAL A 578 -18.25 -20.99 -10.77
CA VAL A 578 -19.53 -20.46 -10.29
C VAL A 578 -20.65 -21.40 -10.73
N PHE A 579 -21.58 -21.73 -9.83
CA PHE A 579 -22.76 -22.52 -10.16
C PHE A 579 -23.60 -21.79 -11.22
N VAL A 580 -24.02 -22.49 -12.25
CA VAL A 580 -24.93 -21.95 -13.28
C VAL A 580 -26.34 -21.80 -12.69
N ASN A 581 -26.81 -22.83 -12.00
CA ASN A 581 -28.11 -22.81 -11.32
C ASN A 581 -27.91 -22.62 -9.81
N ARG A 582 -28.61 -21.69 -9.22
CA ARG A 582 -28.49 -21.36 -7.80
C ARG A 582 -28.86 -22.53 -6.88
N GLU A 583 -29.84 -23.31 -7.27
CA GLU A 583 -30.32 -24.48 -6.54
C GLU A 583 -29.29 -25.61 -6.45
N ASP A 584 -28.34 -25.68 -7.36
CA ASP A 584 -27.32 -26.71 -7.39
C ASP A 584 -26.36 -26.62 -6.20
N TYR A 585 -26.13 -25.41 -5.68
CA TYR A 585 -25.37 -25.22 -4.44
C TYR A 585 -25.94 -26.02 -3.25
N ALA A 586 -27.27 -26.10 -3.12
CA ALA A 586 -27.91 -26.79 -2.02
C ALA A 586 -27.72 -28.34 -2.09
N LYS A 587 -27.43 -28.87 -3.27
CA LYS A 587 -27.27 -30.32 -3.52
C LYS A 587 -25.88 -30.81 -3.12
N VAL A 588 -24.88 -29.92 -3.01
CA VAL A 588 -23.50 -30.32 -2.73
C VAL A 588 -23.25 -30.38 -1.23
N ALA A 589 -22.92 -31.56 -0.73
CA ALA A 589 -22.59 -31.78 0.68
C ALA A 589 -21.08 -31.70 0.94
N GLN A 590 -20.70 -31.29 2.16
CA GLN A 590 -19.33 -31.45 2.63
C GLN A 590 -18.96 -32.93 2.69
N GLY A 591 -17.76 -33.25 2.25
CA GLY A 591 -17.28 -34.66 2.16
C GLY A 591 -17.63 -35.34 0.83
N ALA A 592 -18.40 -34.72 -0.06
CA ALA A 592 -18.71 -35.28 -1.38
C ALA A 592 -17.47 -35.31 -2.28
N ASP A 593 -17.32 -36.39 -3.06
CA ASP A 593 -16.30 -36.46 -4.10
C ASP A 593 -16.79 -35.76 -5.37
N ILE A 594 -15.88 -34.99 -5.98
CA ILE A 594 -16.12 -34.19 -7.18
C ILE A 594 -15.12 -34.58 -8.25
N ARG A 595 -15.58 -34.68 -9.50
CA ARG A 595 -14.75 -34.82 -10.70
C ARG A 595 -14.94 -33.62 -11.61
N ILE A 596 -13.85 -32.90 -11.89
CA ILE A 596 -13.83 -31.70 -12.76
C ILE A 596 -13.02 -32.04 -14.00
N PRO A 597 -13.62 -32.11 -15.20
CA PRO A 597 -12.91 -32.40 -16.43
C PRO A 597 -12.09 -31.17 -16.87
N LEU A 598 -10.78 -31.19 -16.62
CA LEU A 598 -9.87 -30.06 -16.86
C LEU A 598 -9.72 -29.73 -18.36
N THR A 599 -9.85 -30.74 -19.22
CA THR A 599 -9.76 -30.59 -20.68
C THR A 599 -10.96 -29.84 -21.28
N GLU A 600 -12.11 -29.85 -20.60
CA GLU A 600 -13.33 -29.16 -21.04
C GLU A 600 -13.41 -27.72 -20.55
N ILE A 601 -12.48 -27.28 -19.68
CA ILE A 601 -12.46 -25.90 -19.19
C ILE A 601 -11.90 -24.99 -20.28
N THR A 602 -12.78 -24.15 -20.83
CA THR A 602 -12.44 -23.11 -21.81
C THR A 602 -12.66 -21.72 -21.24
N PRO A 603 -11.95 -20.69 -21.74
CA PRO A 603 -12.14 -19.32 -21.27
C PRO A 603 -13.60 -18.86 -21.35
N GLY A 604 -14.16 -18.39 -20.24
CA GLY A 604 -15.55 -17.94 -20.13
C GLY A 604 -16.61 -19.02 -20.35
N GLY A 605 -16.21 -20.31 -20.35
CA GLY A 605 -17.05 -21.44 -20.69
C GLY A 605 -17.86 -22.02 -19.52
N VAL A 606 -18.78 -22.92 -19.89
CA VAL A 606 -19.54 -23.78 -18.98
C VAL A 606 -18.96 -25.19 -19.05
N THR A 607 -18.73 -25.79 -17.90
CA THR A 607 -18.20 -27.16 -17.76
C THR A 607 -19.13 -27.97 -16.87
N ASN A 608 -19.35 -29.21 -17.22
CA ASN A 608 -20.13 -30.13 -16.43
C ASN A 608 -19.22 -30.85 -15.43
N ILE A 609 -19.50 -30.70 -14.13
CA ILE A 609 -18.79 -31.42 -13.05
C ILE A 609 -19.67 -32.59 -12.55
N GLU A 610 -19.05 -33.66 -12.17
CA GLU A 610 -19.74 -34.82 -11.58
C GLU A 610 -19.55 -34.82 -10.06
N ILE A 611 -20.64 -34.95 -9.31
CA ILE A 611 -20.63 -35.01 -7.85
C ILE A 611 -21.23 -36.29 -7.37
N ALA A 612 -20.50 -37.05 -6.56
CA ALA A 612 -20.94 -38.34 -6.03
C ALA A 612 -22.26 -38.20 -5.26
N GLY A 613 -23.24 -39.05 -5.59
CA GLY A 613 -24.56 -39.05 -4.98
C GLY A 613 -25.52 -37.92 -5.46
N VAL A 614 -25.06 -37.01 -6.34
CA VAL A 614 -25.88 -35.92 -6.90
C VAL A 614 -26.04 -36.06 -8.41
N GLY A 615 -24.97 -36.44 -9.12
CA GLY A 615 -24.91 -36.47 -10.58
C GLY A 615 -24.15 -35.31 -11.18
N VAL A 616 -24.48 -34.94 -12.43
CA VAL A 616 -23.80 -33.94 -13.22
C VAL A 616 -24.42 -32.55 -12.99
N LEU A 617 -23.60 -31.56 -12.64
CA LEU A 617 -24.01 -30.18 -12.44
C LEU A 617 -23.20 -29.22 -13.35
N PRO A 618 -23.84 -28.22 -13.99
CA PRO A 618 -23.14 -27.23 -14.78
C PRO A 618 -22.53 -26.15 -13.88
N VAL A 619 -21.25 -25.85 -14.09
CA VAL A 619 -20.55 -24.71 -13.51
C VAL A 619 -19.94 -23.87 -14.63
N ARG A 620 -19.77 -22.58 -14.40
CA ARG A 620 -19.14 -21.67 -15.35
C ARG A 620 -17.89 -21.03 -14.74
N ASN A 621 -17.01 -20.58 -15.60
CA ASN A 621 -15.91 -19.71 -15.25
C ASN A 621 -16.00 -18.38 -16.04
N ASP A 622 -15.30 -17.35 -15.59
CA ASP A 622 -15.15 -16.06 -16.26
C ASP A 622 -13.67 -15.78 -16.57
N LEU A 623 -12.86 -16.83 -16.70
CA LEU A 623 -11.43 -16.76 -16.93
C LEU A 623 -11.12 -16.32 -18.35
N SER A 624 -10.11 -15.46 -18.50
CA SER A 624 -9.44 -15.22 -19.78
C SER A 624 -8.53 -16.41 -20.13
N ALA A 625 -8.07 -16.47 -21.38
CA ALA A 625 -7.10 -17.50 -21.80
C ALA A 625 -5.80 -17.42 -20.97
N THR A 626 -5.31 -16.22 -20.73
CA THR A 626 -4.11 -15.99 -19.91
C THR A 626 -4.30 -16.45 -18.47
N GLU A 627 -5.45 -16.17 -17.86
CA GLU A 627 -5.74 -16.62 -16.49
C GLU A 627 -5.86 -18.14 -16.39
N LEU A 628 -6.42 -18.78 -17.41
CA LEU A 628 -6.48 -20.23 -17.46
C LEU A 628 -5.09 -20.86 -17.58
N ASP A 629 -4.20 -20.28 -18.37
CA ASP A 629 -2.80 -20.73 -18.46
C ASP A 629 -2.06 -20.55 -17.13
N ILE A 630 -2.28 -19.45 -16.41
CA ILE A 630 -1.74 -19.24 -15.06
C ILE A 630 -2.19 -20.36 -14.11
N ILE A 631 -3.48 -20.69 -14.09
CA ILE A 631 -4.02 -21.75 -13.24
C ILE A 631 -3.42 -23.10 -13.61
N ARG A 632 -3.33 -23.43 -14.92
CA ARG A 632 -2.74 -24.67 -15.42
C ARG A 632 -1.29 -24.82 -15.01
N SER A 633 -0.50 -23.75 -15.05
CA SER A 633 0.90 -23.73 -14.59
C SER A 633 1.04 -23.90 -13.07
N GLY A 634 -0.05 -23.90 -12.30
CA GLY A 634 -0.04 -23.99 -10.83
C GLY A 634 0.12 -22.62 -10.14
N GLY A 635 -0.05 -21.53 -10.88
CA GLY A 635 -0.03 -20.15 -10.39
C GLY A 635 0.87 -19.23 -11.19
N LEU A 636 0.74 -17.95 -10.93
CA LEU A 636 1.37 -16.88 -11.70
C LEU A 636 2.91 -16.95 -11.67
N LEU A 637 3.52 -17.26 -10.52
CA LEU A 637 4.98 -17.40 -10.41
C LEU A 637 5.52 -18.50 -11.33
N ASN A 638 4.84 -19.64 -11.41
CA ASN A 638 5.21 -20.71 -12.33
C ASN A 638 5.04 -20.30 -13.79
N ALA A 639 3.87 -19.70 -14.12
CA ALA A 639 3.56 -19.28 -15.48
C ALA A 639 4.57 -18.24 -16.01
N VAL A 640 5.02 -17.33 -15.18
CA VAL A 640 6.06 -16.34 -15.53
C VAL A 640 7.39 -17.03 -15.70
N LYS A 641 7.77 -17.92 -14.79
CA LYS A 641 9.03 -18.67 -14.88
C LYS A 641 9.13 -19.52 -16.14
N GLU A 642 8.02 -20.12 -16.60
CA GLU A 642 7.98 -20.93 -17.82
C GLU A 642 8.19 -20.09 -19.10
N LYS A 643 7.91 -18.77 -19.03
CA LYS A 643 8.11 -17.83 -20.16
C LYS A 643 9.49 -17.18 -20.19
N MET A 644 10.24 -17.21 -19.09
CA MET A 644 11.60 -16.68 -18.94
C MET A 644 12.67 -17.67 -19.40
#